data_2a31bd2d9ef49fd3b35afb8410dd6e53
#
_entry.id   2a31bd2d9ef49fd3b35afb8410dd6e53
#
_cell.length_a   1.000
_cell.length_b   1.000
_cell.length_c   1.000
_cell.angle_alpha   90.00
_cell.angle_beta   90.00
_cell.angle_gamma   90.00
#
_symmetry.space_group_name_H-M   'P 1'
#
loop_
_entity.id
_entity.type
_entity.pdbx_description
1 polymer ?
#
loop_
_entity_poly.entity_id
_entity_poly.type
_entity_poly.pdbx_seq_one_letter_code
_entity_poly.pdbx_strand_id
1 'polypeptide(L)'
;MKFGQNVQVLSDKAFRDSSKNRFEAVGNVIITHEKNSIYGERASLDFTTGATNVTGNVRYVGPQLTMYGSEMEYNFRDKSFALSNARILADNYIVLGKKLSRPNPQTVLGIDAEYTTCKDCPESWSVYGREIEITLGEYVRIKHAYLKVKGVVVMYVPYIIFPIKKKRETGVLFPSFGFEFEEGFRYQQPWFWALSDSADMTFTPSVFGRRGLGHQYQYRQVFHNDGWVNVDTLKVFDQVYEPGKQIEERLDKKTFRHFSQAETHWSSGESFNGHFRLLGVNDLDVMRDYDFFSQSMVDGSEIGASGFMEGRHSFFQISVDGNFERNTLYSNPKGFDHRYVQILPKLSLSTIPITLYQSDIPLLKRLSIGLDSDFTVFKQNHRSENSYIRNARRLNSRPYVNWEIGNLGPVNFRTRVAFDSQKYWFPYESEKTFSKSGIFTESEIGIEIEKVFGMSYIEDVPIEKVDVAKLSKAGKSANVASNLIGDLPAFNEGLSKENFKIQKNSYRHAQEIKLKHYYFSDQKTKGNNNFLNQIAQNSGDGQFDAIDALRSREFLVSNTETRTTLPLSNTIELQWNNALVRKKAVGDSLLLDGRSLIDNFNYSRVSYFNLSQGYDFDRETGELDDKLTRLNVETGINIESFSLSISEYYFYDSQENVFSVNLSKESSRFKVFSRFTYDSLTTPIKKIATVGAKFNIIDLFLLGTEVEYDLEDKRYARSEYSLLYKPTNDCWELDFRHKRDLVERRFSVNFLINFNDKGSSFGQF
;
A
#
# COMPACT_ATOMS: atom_id res chain seq x y z
N MET A 1 -18.00 56.16 27.80
CA MET A 1 -17.23 54.91 27.79
C MET A 1 -17.37 54.30 26.41
N LYS A 2 -16.30 54.18 25.68
CA LYS A 2 -16.32 53.56 24.35
C LYS A 2 -16.43 52.06 24.58
N PHE A 3 -17.59 51.43 24.28
CA PHE A 3 -17.61 50.03 23.86
C PHE A 3 -16.65 49.92 22.69
N GLY A 4 -15.67 49.07 22.81
CA GLY A 4 -14.71 48.88 21.75
C GLY A 4 -15.45 48.59 20.45
N GLN A 5 -15.17 49.42 19.50
CA GLN A 5 -15.59 49.52 18.12
C GLN A 5 -16.52 48.39 17.60
N ASN A 6 -17.71 48.84 17.14
CA ASN A 6 -18.59 48.16 16.18
C ASN A 6 -19.49 47.02 16.68
N VAL A 7 -20.27 47.21 17.75
CA VAL A 7 -21.51 46.44 17.95
C VAL A 7 -22.63 47.17 17.22
N GLN A 8 -23.23 46.56 16.22
CA GLN A 8 -24.40 47.02 15.50
C GLN A 8 -25.61 46.19 15.91
N VAL A 9 -26.72 46.84 16.19
CA VAL A 9 -27.99 46.20 16.54
C VAL A 9 -29.07 46.66 15.57
N LEU A 10 -29.71 45.71 14.91
CA LEU A 10 -30.87 45.89 14.06
C LEU A 10 -32.05 45.23 14.72
N SER A 11 -33.22 45.86 14.78
CA SER A 11 -34.46 45.31 15.33
C SER A 11 -35.66 46.08 14.85
N ASP A 12 -36.87 45.53 14.96
CA ASP A 12 -38.11 46.24 14.61
C ASP A 12 -38.40 47.38 15.60
N LYS A 13 -38.08 47.18 16.87
CA LYS A 13 -38.25 48.17 17.95
C LYS A 13 -37.04 48.12 18.89
N ALA A 14 -36.58 49.28 19.29
CA ALA A 14 -35.45 49.41 20.21
C ALA A 14 -35.77 50.46 21.30
N PHE A 15 -35.41 50.14 22.54
CA PHE A 15 -35.58 50.99 23.70
C PHE A 15 -34.25 51.15 24.44
N ARG A 16 -33.93 52.36 24.84
CA ARG A 16 -32.75 52.66 25.65
C ARG A 16 -33.17 53.24 27.00
N ASP A 17 -32.86 52.51 28.07
CA ASP A 17 -32.98 53.05 29.43
C ASP A 17 -31.66 53.64 29.86
N SER A 18 -31.58 54.99 29.80
CA SER A 18 -30.35 55.70 30.14
C SER A 18 -30.05 55.69 31.65
N SER A 19 -31.07 55.44 32.51
CA SER A 19 -30.90 55.39 33.97
C SER A 19 -30.21 54.07 34.38
N LYS A 20 -30.50 52.98 33.69
CA LYS A 20 -29.93 51.66 33.94
C LYS A 20 -28.80 51.30 32.97
N ASN A 21 -28.46 52.20 32.07
CA ASN A 21 -27.47 51.97 31.01
C ASN A 21 -27.75 50.70 30.20
N ARG A 22 -29.03 50.38 29.94
CA ARG A 22 -29.49 49.16 29.29
C ARG A 22 -30.18 49.50 27.97
N PHE A 23 -29.99 48.59 27.00
CA PHE A 23 -30.63 48.64 25.69
C PHE A 23 -31.47 47.39 25.51
N GLU A 24 -32.69 47.56 25.05
CA GLU A 24 -33.63 46.46 24.77
C GLU A 24 -34.06 46.54 23.30
N ALA A 25 -34.02 45.40 22.60
CA ALA A 25 -34.41 45.24 21.21
C ALA A 25 -35.48 44.14 21.11
N VAL A 26 -36.51 44.39 20.29
CA VAL A 26 -37.64 43.46 20.10
C VAL A 26 -38.00 43.38 18.63
N GLY A 27 -38.19 42.15 18.15
CA GLY A 27 -38.57 41.83 16.76
C GLY A 27 -37.35 41.75 15.84
N ASN A 28 -37.14 40.62 15.22
CA ASN A 28 -36.09 40.37 14.22
C ASN A 28 -34.70 40.93 14.61
N VAL A 29 -34.28 40.65 15.85
CA VAL A 29 -33.06 41.23 16.39
C VAL A 29 -31.84 40.58 15.74
N ILE A 30 -30.94 41.43 15.23
CA ILE A 30 -29.64 41.08 14.69
C ILE A 30 -28.58 41.91 15.41
N ILE A 31 -27.67 41.25 16.11
CA ILE A 31 -26.54 41.89 16.77
C ILE A 31 -25.27 41.42 16.04
N THR A 32 -24.54 42.36 15.45
CA THR A 32 -23.28 42.09 14.74
C THR A 32 -22.11 42.72 15.51
N HIS A 33 -21.10 41.93 15.77
CA HIS A 33 -19.86 42.33 16.41
C HIS A 33 -18.66 41.64 15.76
N GLU A 34 -17.76 42.44 15.19
CA GLU A 34 -16.63 41.94 14.40
C GLU A 34 -17.12 41.05 13.26
N LYS A 35 -16.74 39.74 13.30
CA LYS A 35 -17.14 38.68 12.32
C LYS A 35 -18.27 37.80 12.84
N ASN A 36 -18.92 38.15 13.94
CA ASN A 36 -19.95 37.35 14.59
C ASN A 36 -21.30 38.05 14.47
N SER A 37 -22.36 37.27 14.27
CA SER A 37 -23.74 37.74 14.24
C SER A 37 -24.63 36.87 15.13
N ILE A 38 -25.45 37.51 15.96
CA ILE A 38 -26.43 36.88 16.83
C ILE A 38 -27.82 37.29 16.37
N TYR A 39 -28.68 36.36 16.14
CA TYR A 39 -30.07 36.53 15.73
C TYR A 39 -30.98 36.04 16.84
N GLY A 40 -32.11 36.69 17.03
CA GLY A 40 -33.15 36.33 18.01
C GLY A 40 -34.39 37.19 17.90
N GLU A 41 -35.37 36.96 18.76
CA GLU A 41 -36.62 37.70 18.77
C GLU A 41 -36.56 38.88 19.73
N ARG A 42 -35.83 38.74 20.84
CA ARG A 42 -35.60 39.80 21.83
C ARG A 42 -34.17 39.80 22.30
N ALA A 43 -33.64 40.94 22.56
CA ALA A 43 -32.33 41.10 23.19
C ALA A 43 -32.31 42.19 24.22
N SER A 44 -31.60 42.00 25.32
CA SER A 44 -31.26 43.00 26.29
C SER A 44 -29.73 43.12 26.42
N LEU A 45 -29.19 44.32 26.30
CA LEU A 45 -27.76 44.60 26.38
C LEU A 45 -27.49 45.53 27.54
N ASP A 46 -26.67 45.12 28.49
CA ASP A 46 -26.18 45.95 29.58
C ASP A 46 -24.80 46.53 29.21
N PHE A 47 -24.76 47.82 29.03
CA PHE A 47 -23.53 48.52 28.63
C PHE A 47 -22.52 48.61 29.76
N THR A 48 -22.93 48.42 31.03
CA THR A 48 -22.02 48.44 32.17
C THR A 48 -21.21 47.19 32.28
N THR A 49 -21.84 46.04 32.09
CA THR A 49 -21.22 44.72 32.22
C THR A 49 -20.76 44.14 30.88
N GLY A 50 -21.35 44.55 29.76
CA GLY A 50 -21.18 43.97 28.44
C GLY A 50 -22.00 42.67 28.24
N ALA A 51 -22.83 42.33 29.20
CA ALA A 51 -23.67 41.14 29.13
C ALA A 51 -24.90 41.41 28.23
N THR A 52 -25.18 40.43 27.41
CA THR A 52 -26.33 40.46 26.50
C THR A 52 -27.10 39.18 26.66
N ASN A 53 -28.39 39.29 26.86
CA ASN A 53 -29.32 38.15 26.85
C ASN A 53 -30.17 38.23 25.58
N VAL A 54 -30.18 37.17 24.79
CA VAL A 54 -30.97 37.02 23.56
C VAL A 54 -31.90 35.83 23.71
N THR A 55 -33.18 36.02 23.41
CA THR A 55 -34.22 34.99 23.53
C THR A 55 -35.02 34.86 22.24
N GLY A 56 -35.60 33.66 22.03
CA GLY A 56 -36.46 33.35 20.88
C GLY A 56 -35.66 32.97 19.64
N ASN A 57 -35.64 31.67 19.34
CA ASN A 57 -34.99 31.09 18.18
C ASN A 57 -33.57 31.62 17.92
N VAL A 58 -32.74 31.61 18.97
CA VAL A 58 -31.42 32.21 18.94
C VAL A 58 -30.51 31.45 17.97
N ARG A 59 -29.87 32.21 17.08
CA ARG A 59 -28.86 31.74 16.15
C ARG A 59 -27.61 32.63 16.24
N TYR A 60 -26.50 32.02 16.57
CA TYR A 60 -25.18 32.66 16.51
C TYR A 60 -24.41 32.16 15.29
N VAL A 61 -23.80 33.03 14.52
CA VAL A 61 -22.95 32.71 13.36
C VAL A 61 -21.58 33.33 13.57
N GLY A 62 -20.57 32.50 13.72
CA GLY A 62 -19.17 32.88 13.82
C GLY A 62 -18.33 32.22 12.70
N PRO A 63 -17.03 32.60 12.58
CA PRO A 63 -16.16 32.11 11.51
C PRO A 63 -15.92 30.60 11.52
N GLN A 64 -16.00 29.96 12.68
CA GLN A 64 -15.67 28.54 12.87
C GLN A 64 -16.82 27.65 13.33
N LEU A 65 -17.93 28.27 13.77
CA LEU A 65 -19.06 27.55 14.31
C LEU A 65 -20.36 28.34 14.17
N THR A 66 -21.45 27.60 14.07
CA THR A 66 -22.83 28.13 14.16
C THR A 66 -23.52 27.47 15.35
N MET A 67 -24.25 28.28 16.13
CA MET A 67 -24.99 27.81 17.29
C MET A 67 -26.47 28.14 17.19
N TYR A 68 -27.31 27.21 17.67
CA TYR A 68 -28.76 27.42 17.78
C TYR A 68 -29.18 27.10 19.21
N GLY A 69 -30.15 27.84 19.72
CA GLY A 69 -30.69 27.64 21.05
C GLY A 69 -31.97 28.43 21.33
N SER A 70 -32.56 28.20 22.49
CA SER A 70 -33.75 28.92 22.91
C SER A 70 -33.44 30.28 23.57
N GLU A 71 -32.32 30.33 24.28
CA GLU A 71 -31.84 31.51 25.00
C GLU A 71 -30.33 31.54 25.04
N MET A 72 -29.71 32.71 24.83
CA MET A 72 -28.27 32.91 24.83
C MET A 72 -27.89 34.11 25.71
N GLU A 73 -27.06 33.84 26.70
CA GLU A 73 -26.30 34.88 27.40
C GLU A 73 -24.93 35.00 26.74
N TYR A 74 -24.58 36.21 26.28
CA TYR A 74 -23.31 36.49 25.63
C TYR A 74 -22.66 37.71 26.24
N ASN A 75 -21.37 37.66 26.52
CA ASN A 75 -20.61 38.79 27.01
C ASN A 75 -19.60 39.27 25.95
N PHE A 76 -19.78 40.51 25.50
CA PHE A 76 -18.94 41.13 24.48
C PHE A 76 -17.51 41.44 24.94
N ARG A 77 -17.25 41.48 26.26
CA ARG A 77 -15.91 41.80 26.78
C ARG A 77 -14.97 40.64 26.77
N ASP A 78 -15.42 39.49 27.26
CA ASP A 78 -14.62 38.29 27.41
C ASP A 78 -15.01 37.18 26.41
N LYS A 79 -16.03 37.44 25.56
CA LYS A 79 -16.57 36.51 24.55
C LYS A 79 -17.09 35.20 25.16
N SER A 80 -17.44 35.19 26.44
CA SER A 80 -18.10 34.10 27.10
C SER A 80 -19.56 33.99 26.65
N PHE A 81 -20.10 32.77 26.68
CA PHE A 81 -21.53 32.56 26.45
C PHE A 81 -22.10 31.41 27.27
N ALA A 82 -23.41 31.44 27.48
CA ALA A 82 -24.20 30.28 27.91
C ALA A 82 -25.42 30.19 26.99
N LEU A 83 -25.74 28.98 26.57
CA LEU A 83 -26.79 28.68 25.60
C LEU A 83 -27.66 27.54 26.11
N SER A 84 -28.99 27.76 26.14
CA SER A 84 -29.96 26.77 26.60
C SER A 84 -30.58 26.05 25.42
N ASN A 85 -30.86 24.72 25.57
CA ASN A 85 -31.34 23.85 24.52
C ASN A 85 -30.50 23.98 23.23
N ALA A 86 -29.23 23.81 23.39
CA ALA A 86 -28.22 24.26 22.46
C ALA A 86 -27.85 23.18 21.44
N ARG A 87 -27.63 23.61 20.20
CA ARG A 87 -26.96 22.82 19.14
C ARG A 87 -25.82 23.65 18.58
N ILE A 88 -24.60 23.18 18.72
CA ILE A 88 -23.39 23.77 18.10
C ILE A 88 -23.02 22.92 16.88
N LEU A 89 -22.86 23.61 15.75
CA LEU A 89 -22.37 23.06 14.51
C LEU A 89 -20.97 23.66 14.25
N ALA A 90 -19.95 22.83 14.32
CA ALA A 90 -18.60 23.14 13.89
C ALA A 90 -18.26 22.37 12.61
N ASP A 91 -17.12 22.67 11.98
CA ASP A 91 -16.75 22.04 10.70
C ASP A 91 -16.77 20.50 10.75
N ASN A 92 -16.31 19.93 11.85
CA ASN A 92 -16.08 18.48 11.97
C ASN A 92 -16.89 17.81 13.09
N TYR A 93 -17.72 18.52 13.83
CA TYR A 93 -18.50 17.96 14.92
C TYR A 93 -19.77 18.74 15.26
N ILE A 94 -20.68 18.07 15.89
CA ILE A 94 -21.94 18.61 16.40
C ILE A 94 -22.01 18.34 17.90
N VAL A 95 -22.41 19.33 18.69
CA VAL A 95 -22.68 19.17 20.11
C VAL A 95 -24.11 19.62 20.38
N LEU A 96 -24.86 18.72 20.99
CA LEU A 96 -26.23 18.96 21.45
C LEU A 96 -26.22 18.99 22.98
N GLY A 97 -26.96 19.87 23.63
CA GLY A 97 -27.00 19.86 25.09
C GLY A 97 -28.11 20.71 25.67
N LYS A 98 -28.57 20.34 26.87
CA LYS A 98 -29.54 21.16 27.60
C LYS A 98 -28.96 22.54 27.96
N LYS A 99 -27.69 22.52 28.33
CA LYS A 99 -26.95 23.76 28.60
C LYS A 99 -25.51 23.62 28.08
N LEU A 100 -25.14 24.53 27.19
CA LEU A 100 -23.76 24.66 26.70
C LEU A 100 -23.24 26.04 27.13
N SER A 101 -22.03 26.09 27.65
CA SER A 101 -21.40 27.33 28.09
C SER A 101 -19.95 27.42 27.61
N ARG A 102 -19.50 28.61 27.36
CA ARG A 102 -18.12 28.92 26.99
C ARG A 102 -17.56 29.92 27.98
N PRO A 103 -17.00 29.45 29.11
CA PRO A 103 -16.49 30.35 30.14
C PRO A 103 -15.27 31.17 29.69
N ASN A 104 -14.51 30.65 28.72
CA ASN A 104 -13.37 31.36 28.13
C ASN A 104 -13.27 31.00 26.63
N PRO A 105 -12.46 31.73 25.83
CA PRO A 105 -12.38 31.53 24.38
C PRO A 105 -11.94 30.15 23.91
N GLN A 106 -11.38 29.32 24.79
CA GLN A 106 -10.81 28.03 24.43
C GLN A 106 -11.63 26.81 24.91
N THR A 107 -12.53 27.02 25.88
CA THR A 107 -13.23 25.88 26.53
C THR A 107 -14.74 25.98 26.36
N VAL A 108 -15.38 24.94 25.87
CA VAL A 108 -16.82 24.74 25.84
C VAL A 108 -17.19 23.65 26.84
N LEU A 109 -18.13 23.95 27.72
CA LEU A 109 -18.66 23.00 28.71
C LEU A 109 -20.09 22.63 28.35
N GLY A 110 -20.41 21.38 28.35
CA GLY A 110 -21.75 20.81 28.14
C GLY A 110 -22.22 20.02 29.33
N ILE A 111 -23.45 20.27 29.77
CA ILE A 111 -24.12 19.44 30.79
C ILE A 111 -25.27 18.74 30.12
N ASP A 112 -25.42 17.43 30.40
CA ASP A 112 -26.36 16.55 29.71
C ASP A 112 -26.27 16.77 28.19
N ALA A 113 -25.08 16.55 27.65
CA ALA A 113 -24.78 16.88 26.27
C ALA A 113 -24.41 15.62 25.44
N GLU A 114 -24.61 15.74 24.15
CA GLU A 114 -24.23 14.72 23.17
C GLU A 114 -23.25 15.27 22.16
N TYR A 115 -22.22 14.50 21.88
CA TYR A 115 -21.21 14.80 20.87
C TYR A 115 -21.34 13.81 19.72
N THR A 116 -21.29 14.29 18.48
CA THR A 116 -21.28 13.44 17.27
C THR A 116 -20.55 14.16 16.13
N THR A 117 -20.03 13.38 15.18
CA THR A 117 -19.55 13.88 13.88
C THR A 117 -20.57 13.63 12.76
N CYS A 118 -21.66 12.94 13.05
CA CYS A 118 -22.73 12.66 12.10
C CYS A 118 -23.59 13.90 11.86
N LYS A 119 -23.80 14.22 10.59
CA LYS A 119 -24.62 15.38 10.17
C LYS A 119 -26.10 15.04 9.90
N ASP A 120 -26.46 13.75 9.96
CA ASP A 120 -27.82 13.25 9.76
C ASP A 120 -28.68 13.40 11.03
N CYS A 121 -30.00 13.36 10.85
CA CYS A 121 -30.95 13.46 11.93
C CYS A 121 -31.99 12.32 11.83
N PRO A 122 -32.16 11.43 12.83
CA PRO A 122 -31.38 11.36 14.07
C PRO A 122 -29.96 10.85 13.81
N GLU A 123 -29.04 11.33 14.61
CA GLU A 123 -27.61 11.01 14.48
C GLU A 123 -27.41 9.49 14.48
N SER A 124 -26.63 8.99 13.52
CA SER A 124 -26.36 7.56 13.41
C SER A 124 -25.64 7.03 14.63
N TRP A 125 -24.77 7.86 15.23
CA TRP A 125 -24.17 7.61 16.53
C TRP A 125 -23.96 8.93 17.28
N SER A 126 -23.94 8.85 18.59
CA SER A 126 -23.57 9.94 19.47
C SER A 126 -22.94 9.42 20.75
N VAL A 127 -22.10 10.25 21.38
CA VAL A 127 -21.63 9.99 22.73
C VAL A 127 -22.31 10.99 23.65
N TYR A 128 -23.27 10.50 24.44
CA TYR A 128 -23.85 11.27 25.49
C TYR A 128 -22.93 11.30 26.69
N GLY A 129 -22.76 12.45 27.29
CA GLY A 129 -22.03 12.66 28.53
C GLY A 129 -22.81 13.51 29.52
N ARG A 130 -22.73 13.13 30.79
CA ARG A 130 -23.28 13.98 31.84
C ARG A 130 -22.54 15.32 31.92
N GLU A 131 -21.23 15.27 31.63
CA GLU A 131 -20.34 16.43 31.55
C GLU A 131 -19.41 16.24 30.36
N ILE A 132 -19.46 17.18 29.43
CA ILE A 132 -18.60 17.25 28.27
C ILE A 132 -17.78 18.53 28.35
N GLU A 133 -16.46 18.40 28.31
CA GLU A 133 -15.53 19.52 28.21
C GLU A 133 -14.81 19.46 26.87
N ILE A 134 -14.93 20.49 26.07
CA ILE A 134 -14.26 20.63 24.77
C ILE A 134 -13.26 21.76 24.86
N THR A 135 -11.99 21.43 24.82
CA THR A 135 -10.93 22.43 24.61
C THR A 135 -10.74 22.58 23.11
N LEU A 136 -11.15 23.74 22.56
CA LEU A 136 -11.17 23.99 21.12
C LEU A 136 -9.77 23.83 20.52
N GLY A 137 -9.71 22.99 19.50
CA GLY A 137 -8.45 22.62 18.88
C GLY A 137 -7.57 21.70 19.72
N GLU A 138 -8.05 21.10 20.81
CA GLU A 138 -7.30 20.18 21.65
C GLU A 138 -8.04 18.86 21.88
N TYR A 139 -8.85 18.76 22.93
CA TYR A 139 -9.46 17.52 23.36
C TYR A 139 -10.94 17.68 23.65
N VAL A 140 -11.69 16.59 23.48
CA VAL A 140 -12.99 16.38 24.08
C VAL A 140 -12.82 15.42 25.25
N ARG A 141 -13.29 15.81 26.43
CA ARG A 141 -13.34 15.00 27.65
C ARG A 141 -14.79 14.77 28.02
N ILE A 142 -15.18 13.52 28.20
CA ILE A 142 -16.55 13.15 28.53
C ILE A 142 -16.56 12.28 29.78
N LYS A 143 -17.27 12.70 30.81
CA LYS A 143 -17.50 11.93 32.01
C LYS A 143 -18.84 11.20 31.91
N HIS A 144 -18.87 9.94 32.36
CA HIS A 144 -20.03 9.05 32.25
C HIS A 144 -20.58 9.02 30.83
N ALA A 145 -19.72 8.57 29.91
CA ALA A 145 -20.01 8.50 28.50
C ALA A 145 -20.89 7.28 28.14
N TYR A 146 -21.95 7.53 27.42
CA TYR A 146 -22.82 6.52 26.84
C TYR A 146 -22.75 6.60 25.33
N LEU A 147 -22.19 5.58 24.69
CA LEU A 147 -22.26 5.48 23.23
C LEU A 147 -23.67 5.08 22.84
N LYS A 148 -24.29 5.88 22.01
CA LYS A 148 -25.62 5.63 21.44
C LYS A 148 -25.48 5.38 19.93
N VAL A 149 -26.21 4.40 19.42
CA VAL A 149 -26.39 4.15 17.99
C VAL A 149 -27.87 4.25 17.69
N LYS A 150 -28.25 5.17 16.79
CA LYS A 150 -29.65 5.48 16.51
C LYS A 150 -30.47 5.75 17.79
N GLY A 151 -29.87 6.42 18.76
CA GLY A 151 -30.49 6.76 20.04
C GLY A 151 -30.48 5.64 21.08
N VAL A 152 -30.11 4.41 20.72
CA VAL A 152 -30.04 3.27 21.64
C VAL A 152 -28.66 3.20 22.29
N VAL A 153 -28.58 3.10 23.62
CA VAL A 153 -27.32 2.95 24.34
C VAL A 153 -26.76 1.56 24.10
N VAL A 154 -25.56 1.52 23.53
CA VAL A 154 -24.86 0.26 23.21
C VAL A 154 -23.64 0.01 24.10
N MET A 155 -23.07 1.07 24.71
CA MET A 155 -21.89 0.95 25.57
C MET A 155 -21.83 2.08 26.60
N TYR A 156 -21.29 1.79 27.78
CA TYR A 156 -20.97 2.76 28.82
C TYR A 156 -19.47 2.77 29.09
N VAL A 157 -18.88 3.97 29.19
CA VAL A 157 -17.49 4.18 29.56
C VAL A 157 -17.43 5.29 30.63
N PRO A 158 -16.81 5.04 31.80
CA PRO A 158 -16.78 6.05 32.88
C PRO A 158 -16.15 7.37 32.49
N TYR A 159 -15.13 7.34 31.64
CA TYR A 159 -14.43 8.52 31.18
C TYR A 159 -13.80 8.26 29.81
N ILE A 160 -14.04 9.20 28.87
CA ILE A 160 -13.45 9.20 27.52
C ILE A 160 -12.73 10.51 27.29
N ILE A 161 -11.58 10.44 26.64
CA ILE A 161 -10.84 11.57 26.11
C ILE A 161 -10.41 11.27 24.69
N PHE A 162 -10.67 12.17 23.73
CA PHE A 162 -10.19 12.03 22.38
C PHE A 162 -9.78 13.39 21.78
N PRO A 163 -8.74 13.41 20.94
CA PRO A 163 -8.26 14.63 20.31
C PRO A 163 -9.20 15.09 19.17
N ILE A 164 -9.43 16.39 19.06
CA ILE A 164 -10.15 17.05 17.96
C ILE A 164 -9.23 17.91 17.09
N LYS A 165 -7.93 17.83 17.34
CA LYS A 165 -6.91 18.57 16.58
C LYS A 165 -6.69 18.01 15.19
N LYS A 166 -6.25 18.87 14.29
CA LYS A 166 -5.64 18.50 13.00
C LYS A 166 -4.19 17.98 13.15
N LYS A 167 -3.54 18.20 14.30
CA LYS A 167 -2.19 17.69 14.63
C LYS A 167 -2.27 16.38 15.41
N ARG A 168 -1.30 15.51 15.18
CA ARG A 168 -1.14 14.25 15.92
C ARG A 168 -0.88 14.56 17.41
N GLU A 169 -1.67 13.95 18.29
CA GLU A 169 -1.51 14.08 19.74
C GLU A 169 -1.78 12.78 20.48
N THR A 170 -1.16 12.66 21.65
CA THR A 170 -1.36 11.52 22.55
C THR A 170 -2.80 11.48 23.05
N GLY A 171 -3.42 10.30 23.01
CA GLY A 171 -4.78 10.11 23.48
C GLY A 171 -5.28 8.68 23.33
N VAL A 172 -6.46 8.45 23.87
CA VAL A 172 -7.19 7.20 23.69
C VAL A 172 -7.94 7.28 22.37
N LEU A 173 -7.66 6.35 21.48
CA LEU A 173 -8.39 6.24 20.22
C LEU A 173 -9.71 5.50 20.46
N PHE A 174 -10.60 5.60 19.51
CA PHE A 174 -11.87 4.93 19.62
C PHE A 174 -11.70 3.41 19.58
N PRO A 175 -12.44 2.66 20.43
CA PRO A 175 -12.38 1.21 20.41
C PRO A 175 -13.00 0.64 19.14
N SER A 176 -12.42 -0.42 18.62
CA SER A 176 -13.04 -1.27 17.62
C SER A 176 -13.70 -2.47 18.30
N PHE A 177 -14.82 -2.91 17.76
CA PHE A 177 -15.51 -4.08 18.24
C PHE A 177 -16.16 -4.82 17.08
N GLY A 178 -16.22 -6.11 17.24
CA GLY A 178 -16.82 -7.01 16.28
C GLY A 178 -17.35 -8.25 16.96
N PHE A 179 -18.00 -9.07 16.21
CA PHE A 179 -18.52 -10.36 16.68
C PHE A 179 -18.19 -11.42 15.64
N GLU A 180 -17.63 -12.51 16.10
CA GLU A 180 -17.36 -13.70 15.31
C GLU A 180 -18.17 -14.87 15.90
N PHE A 181 -18.93 -15.56 15.05
CA PHE A 181 -19.91 -16.53 15.55
C PHE A 181 -19.30 -17.69 16.32
N GLU A 182 -18.12 -18.13 15.93
CA GLU A 182 -17.43 -19.24 16.58
C GLU A 182 -16.59 -18.82 17.78
N GLU A 183 -16.05 -17.59 17.76
CA GLU A 183 -15.14 -17.08 18.78
C GLU A 183 -15.79 -16.10 19.76
N GLY A 184 -16.88 -15.44 19.36
CA GLY A 184 -17.63 -14.50 20.18
C GLY A 184 -17.22 -13.05 19.99
N PHE A 185 -17.44 -12.25 21.00
CA PHE A 185 -17.25 -10.80 20.97
C PHE A 185 -15.76 -10.42 20.97
N ARG A 186 -15.39 -9.51 20.09
CA ARG A 186 -14.06 -8.90 20.01
C ARG A 186 -14.12 -7.44 20.42
N TYR A 187 -13.16 -7.01 21.22
CA TYR A 187 -13.02 -5.64 21.67
C TYR A 187 -11.55 -5.24 21.69
N GLN A 188 -11.25 -4.06 21.19
CA GLN A 188 -9.89 -3.53 21.11
C GLN A 188 -9.90 -2.05 21.45
N GLN A 189 -9.02 -1.65 22.36
CA GLN A 189 -8.92 -0.28 22.84
C GLN A 189 -7.54 0.29 22.54
N PRO A 190 -7.34 0.99 21.40
CA PRO A 190 -6.04 1.56 21.11
C PRO A 190 -5.75 2.81 21.95
N TRP A 191 -4.51 2.90 22.41
CA TRP A 191 -3.92 4.02 23.10
C TRP A 191 -2.79 4.54 22.25
N PHE A 192 -2.87 5.78 21.85
CA PHE A 192 -1.93 6.41 20.95
C PHE A 192 -1.03 7.40 21.70
N TRP A 193 0.27 7.34 21.49
CA TRP A 193 1.26 8.29 21.97
C TRP A 193 1.98 8.94 20.82
N ALA A 194 1.83 10.26 20.68
CA ALA A 194 2.66 11.09 19.84
C ALA A 194 3.97 11.37 20.59
N LEU A 195 5.00 10.58 20.35
CA LEU A 195 6.30 10.69 21.03
C LEU A 195 7.06 11.94 20.56
N SER A 196 6.93 12.28 19.28
CA SER A 196 7.47 13.48 18.64
C SER A 196 6.68 13.80 17.37
N ASP A 197 7.04 14.87 16.65
CA ASP A 197 6.45 15.19 15.36
C ASP A 197 6.69 14.09 14.31
N SER A 198 7.75 13.29 14.48
CA SER A 198 8.17 12.23 13.56
C SER A 198 8.03 10.82 14.11
N ALA A 199 7.60 10.62 15.35
CA ALA A 199 7.46 9.31 15.98
C ALA A 199 6.16 9.16 16.75
N ASP A 200 5.56 7.98 16.65
CA ASP A 200 4.40 7.59 17.43
C ASP A 200 4.43 6.10 17.85
N MET A 201 3.61 5.81 18.83
CA MET A 201 3.38 4.46 19.31
C MET A 201 1.89 4.26 19.60
N THR A 202 1.39 3.08 19.27
CA THR A 202 0.03 2.66 19.63
C THR A 202 0.10 1.35 20.42
N PHE A 203 -0.55 1.31 21.54
CA PHE A 203 -0.77 0.10 22.33
C PHE A 203 -2.25 -0.26 22.31
N THR A 204 -2.58 -1.47 21.92
CA THR A 204 -3.96 -1.93 21.78
C THR A 204 -4.20 -3.19 22.58
N PRO A 205 -4.64 -3.10 23.87
CA PRO A 205 -5.17 -4.24 24.57
C PRO A 205 -6.45 -4.73 23.90
N SER A 206 -6.59 -6.04 23.82
CA SER A 206 -7.62 -6.69 23.01
C SER A 206 -8.23 -7.88 23.72
N VAL A 207 -9.53 -8.06 23.54
CA VAL A 207 -10.30 -9.25 23.93
C VAL A 207 -10.72 -9.95 22.66
N PHE A 208 -10.37 -11.22 22.49
CA PHE A 208 -10.67 -12.04 21.32
C PHE A 208 -11.71 -13.12 21.65
N GLY A 209 -12.77 -12.76 22.35
CA GLY A 209 -13.84 -13.69 22.71
C GLY A 209 -13.31 -14.94 23.43
N ARG A 210 -13.64 -16.12 22.92
CA ARG A 210 -13.19 -17.42 23.47
C ARG A 210 -11.69 -17.65 23.36
N ARG A 211 -11.00 -16.96 22.42
CA ARG A 211 -9.54 -17.07 22.29
C ARG A 211 -8.79 -16.43 23.45
N GLY A 212 -9.40 -15.45 24.13
CA GLY A 212 -8.81 -14.85 25.32
C GLY A 212 -8.31 -13.44 25.12
N LEU A 213 -7.24 -13.10 25.85
CA LEU A 213 -6.70 -11.73 25.90
C LEU A 213 -5.41 -11.61 25.10
N GLY A 214 -5.26 -10.47 24.46
CA GLY A 214 -4.05 -10.12 23.77
C GLY A 214 -3.79 -8.62 23.76
N HIS A 215 -2.68 -8.25 23.16
CA HIS A 215 -2.29 -6.85 22.99
C HIS A 215 -1.40 -6.69 21.78
N GLN A 216 -1.53 -5.54 21.12
CA GLN A 216 -0.71 -5.13 19.99
C GLN A 216 0.11 -3.90 20.35
N TYR A 217 1.34 -3.84 19.87
CA TYR A 217 2.22 -2.68 19.90
C TYR A 217 2.56 -2.31 18.47
N GLN A 218 2.33 -1.06 18.13
CA GLN A 218 2.75 -0.48 16.87
C GLN A 218 3.67 0.71 17.18
N TYR A 219 4.81 0.74 16.55
CA TYR A 219 5.75 1.87 16.62
C TYR A 219 6.10 2.32 15.22
N ARG A 220 6.01 3.63 14.98
CA ARG A 220 6.35 4.24 13.69
C ARG A 220 7.22 5.45 13.93
N GLN A 221 8.26 5.56 13.12
CA GLN A 221 9.15 6.71 13.14
C GLN A 221 9.62 7.05 11.73
N VAL A 222 9.64 8.33 11.41
CA VAL A 222 10.24 8.87 10.20
C VAL A 222 11.49 9.64 10.62
N PHE A 223 12.61 9.35 9.96
CA PHE A 223 13.88 10.03 10.14
C PHE A 223 14.07 11.10 9.08
N HIS A 224 15.07 11.92 9.26
CA HIS A 224 15.51 12.84 8.23
C HIS A 224 15.96 12.06 6.97
N ASN A 225 15.76 12.62 5.75
CA ASN A 225 16.13 12.01 4.47
C ASN A 225 15.40 10.71 4.12
N ASP A 226 14.08 10.70 4.22
CA ASP A 226 13.20 9.60 3.80
C ASP A 226 13.40 8.25 4.51
N GLY A 227 14.14 8.24 5.61
CA GLY A 227 14.28 7.07 6.47
C GLY A 227 13.04 6.86 7.34
N TRP A 228 12.64 5.60 7.54
CA TRP A 228 11.54 5.27 8.43
C TRP A 228 11.72 3.90 9.07
N VAL A 229 11.06 3.71 10.21
CA VAL A 229 10.93 2.43 10.93
C VAL A 229 9.47 2.21 11.29
N ASN A 230 8.97 1.01 10.99
CA ASN A 230 7.67 0.51 11.42
C ASN A 230 7.87 -0.80 12.17
N VAL A 231 7.29 -0.92 13.34
CA VAL A 231 7.27 -2.16 14.13
C VAL A 231 5.83 -2.44 14.53
N ASP A 232 5.39 -3.66 14.30
CA ASP A 232 4.08 -4.15 14.72
C ASP A 232 4.25 -5.50 15.40
N THR A 233 3.70 -5.65 16.60
CA THR A 233 3.79 -6.88 17.37
C THR A 233 2.46 -7.19 18.06
N LEU A 234 1.89 -8.34 17.73
CA LEU A 234 0.71 -8.91 18.39
C LEU A 234 1.15 -10.04 19.32
N LYS A 235 0.60 -10.06 20.53
CA LYS A 235 0.77 -11.15 21.49
C LYS A 235 -0.58 -11.54 22.05
N VAL A 236 -0.89 -12.83 22.03
CA VAL A 236 -2.16 -13.36 22.49
C VAL A 236 -1.96 -14.58 23.37
N PHE A 237 -2.68 -14.65 24.47
CA PHE A 237 -2.85 -15.85 25.27
C PHE A 237 -4.08 -16.58 24.76
N ASP A 238 -3.89 -17.40 23.72
CA ASP A 238 -4.95 -18.15 23.06
C ASP A 238 -5.35 -19.35 23.92
N GLN A 239 -6.64 -19.40 24.28
CA GLN A 239 -7.19 -20.41 25.18
C GLN A 239 -7.70 -21.63 24.43
N VAL A 240 -7.94 -21.53 23.13
CA VAL A 240 -8.58 -22.58 22.32
C VAL A 240 -7.68 -23.11 21.20
N TYR A 241 -6.46 -22.59 21.07
CA TYR A 241 -5.58 -22.99 19.99
C TYR A 241 -5.02 -24.40 20.18
N GLU A 242 -5.25 -25.27 19.20
CA GLU A 242 -4.58 -26.56 19.04
C GLU A 242 -4.12 -26.70 17.57
N PRO A 243 -2.82 -26.91 17.33
CA PRO A 243 -2.28 -26.98 15.98
C PRO A 243 -2.94 -28.06 15.13
N GLY A 244 -3.32 -27.72 13.90
CA GLY A 244 -3.84 -28.65 12.91
C GLY A 244 -5.27 -29.13 13.14
N LYS A 245 -5.97 -28.61 14.14
CA LYS A 245 -7.38 -28.90 14.37
C LYS A 245 -8.29 -27.72 14.08
N GLN A 246 -9.50 -27.99 13.64
CA GLN A 246 -10.52 -26.96 13.52
C GLN A 246 -10.94 -26.48 14.92
N ILE A 247 -11.48 -25.27 15.01
CA ILE A 247 -11.80 -24.63 16.29
C ILE A 247 -12.80 -25.45 17.12
N GLU A 248 -13.72 -26.15 16.47
CA GLU A 248 -14.76 -26.98 17.08
C GLU A 248 -14.18 -28.24 17.75
N GLU A 249 -13.02 -28.71 17.27
CA GLU A 249 -12.34 -29.90 17.76
C GLU A 249 -11.23 -29.58 18.77
N ARG A 250 -10.95 -28.30 19.03
CA ARG A 250 -9.85 -27.85 19.89
C ARG A 250 -10.23 -28.00 21.36
N LEU A 251 -9.30 -28.57 22.10
CA LEU A 251 -9.39 -28.62 23.56
C LEU A 251 -8.96 -27.26 24.14
N ASP A 252 -9.44 -26.93 25.36
CA ASP A 252 -9.05 -25.71 26.10
C ASP A 252 -7.56 -25.71 26.48
N LYS A 253 -6.69 -25.54 25.51
CA LYS A 253 -5.25 -25.42 25.72
C LYS A 253 -4.84 -23.96 25.66
N LYS A 254 -4.20 -23.50 26.73
CA LYS A 254 -3.62 -22.16 26.80
C LYS A 254 -2.30 -22.14 26.06
N THR A 255 -2.20 -21.35 25.01
CA THR A 255 -0.98 -21.21 24.22
C THR A 255 -0.64 -19.74 24.01
N PHE A 256 0.59 -19.37 24.31
CA PHE A 256 1.08 -18.05 23.95
C PHE A 256 1.41 -18.00 22.46
N ARG A 257 0.76 -17.07 21.77
CA ARG A 257 0.93 -16.86 20.32
C ARG A 257 1.43 -15.47 20.06
N HIS A 258 2.35 -15.32 19.13
CA HIS A 258 2.84 -14.02 18.75
C HIS A 258 3.11 -13.90 17.26
N PHE A 259 2.90 -12.70 16.78
CA PHE A 259 3.29 -12.18 15.49
C PHE A 259 4.14 -10.94 15.73
N SER A 260 5.22 -10.79 15.00
CA SER A 260 6.07 -9.60 15.05
C SER A 260 6.54 -9.26 13.64
N GLN A 261 6.36 -8.01 13.27
CA GLN A 261 6.87 -7.46 12.04
C GLN A 261 7.66 -6.19 12.36
N ALA A 262 8.82 -6.07 11.76
CA ALA A 262 9.59 -4.84 11.76
C ALA A 262 10.08 -4.57 10.33
N GLU A 263 9.95 -3.35 9.91
CA GLU A 263 10.43 -2.89 8.62
C GLU A 263 11.06 -1.52 8.77
N THR A 264 12.21 -1.34 8.15
CA THR A 264 12.92 -0.08 8.19
C THR A 264 13.60 0.20 6.86
N HIS A 265 13.63 1.45 6.51
CA HIS A 265 14.30 1.96 5.33
C HIS A 265 15.14 3.17 5.69
N TRP A 266 16.34 3.27 5.12
CA TRP A 266 17.21 4.43 5.23
C TRP A 266 17.72 4.81 3.87
N SER A 267 17.76 6.11 3.63
CA SER A 267 18.36 6.68 2.44
C SER A 267 19.16 7.90 2.83
N SER A 268 20.36 8.04 2.31
CA SER A 268 21.19 9.23 2.47
C SER A 268 21.64 9.71 1.09
N GLY A 269 20.78 10.51 0.48
CA GLY A 269 20.98 10.96 -0.90
C GLY A 269 21.03 9.77 -1.87
N GLU A 270 21.86 9.91 -2.91
CA GLU A 270 22.07 8.85 -3.91
C GLU A 270 23.15 7.83 -3.51
N SER A 271 23.87 8.10 -2.44
CA SER A 271 25.11 7.36 -2.10
C SER A 271 24.88 6.18 -1.19
N PHE A 272 23.81 6.18 -0.38
CA PHE A 272 23.55 5.13 0.58
C PHE A 272 22.07 4.79 0.64
N ASN A 273 21.75 3.49 0.63
CA ASN A 273 20.41 2.96 0.76
C ASN A 273 20.44 1.68 1.61
N GLY A 274 19.46 1.52 2.48
CA GLY A 274 19.32 0.33 3.30
C GLY A 274 17.87 0.01 3.59
N HIS A 275 17.58 -1.29 3.62
CA HIS A 275 16.28 -1.82 3.95
C HIS A 275 16.43 -3.05 4.82
N PHE A 276 15.62 -3.17 5.85
CA PHE A 276 15.54 -4.36 6.67
C PHE A 276 14.07 -4.70 6.95
N ARG A 277 13.74 -5.97 6.82
CA ARG A 277 12.42 -6.52 7.11
C ARG A 277 12.56 -7.74 8.01
N LEU A 278 11.76 -7.80 9.06
CA LEU A 278 11.59 -8.95 9.94
C LEU A 278 10.12 -9.34 9.97
N LEU A 279 9.84 -10.60 9.74
CA LEU A 279 8.52 -11.20 9.94
C LEU A 279 8.70 -12.46 10.79
N GLY A 280 8.21 -12.44 12.01
CA GLY A 280 8.34 -13.52 12.96
C GLY A 280 6.99 -13.96 13.53
N VAL A 281 6.75 -15.26 13.53
CA VAL A 281 5.60 -15.89 14.17
C VAL A 281 6.07 -17.12 14.94
N ASN A 282 5.34 -17.52 15.96
CA ASN A 282 5.65 -18.78 16.66
C ASN A 282 4.85 -20.00 16.17
N ASP A 283 3.82 -19.78 15.37
CA ASP A 283 3.08 -20.82 14.66
C ASP A 283 2.52 -20.28 13.34
N LEU A 284 2.21 -21.17 12.41
CA LEU A 284 1.78 -20.80 11.05
C LEU A 284 0.34 -20.30 10.98
N ASP A 285 -0.49 -20.64 11.99
CA ASP A 285 -1.90 -20.27 12.01
C ASP A 285 -2.15 -18.89 12.59
N VAL A 286 -1.16 -18.28 13.29
CA VAL A 286 -1.37 -16.99 13.95
C VAL A 286 -1.81 -15.89 12.99
N MET A 287 -1.27 -15.90 11.78
CA MET A 287 -1.60 -14.90 10.77
C MET A 287 -3.00 -15.09 10.18
N ARG A 288 -3.44 -16.34 10.04
CA ARG A 288 -4.79 -16.69 9.61
C ARG A 288 -5.82 -16.36 10.70
N ASP A 289 -5.53 -16.76 11.94
CA ASP A 289 -6.48 -16.65 13.05
C ASP A 289 -6.69 -15.21 13.52
N TYR A 290 -5.71 -14.33 13.26
CA TYR A 290 -5.73 -12.92 13.62
C TYR A 290 -5.56 -12.01 12.41
N ASP A 291 -6.13 -12.36 11.25
CA ASP A 291 -6.05 -11.63 9.98
C ASP A 291 -6.63 -10.21 10.04
N PHE A 292 -7.40 -9.92 11.08
CA PHE A 292 -7.94 -8.59 11.35
C PHE A 292 -6.88 -7.48 11.42
N PHE A 293 -5.64 -7.83 11.77
CA PHE A 293 -4.53 -6.88 11.89
C PHE A 293 -3.61 -6.85 10.67
N SER A 294 -3.63 -7.88 9.84
CA SER A 294 -2.54 -8.14 8.91
C SER A 294 -2.90 -8.10 7.42
N GLN A 295 -4.08 -7.58 7.05
CA GLN A 295 -4.55 -7.60 5.66
C GLN A 295 -3.59 -6.98 4.62
N SER A 296 -2.61 -6.22 5.04
CA SER A 296 -1.65 -5.58 4.13
C SER A 296 -0.29 -6.28 4.04
N MET A 297 -0.03 -7.31 4.84
CA MET A 297 1.36 -7.68 5.11
C MET A 297 1.74 -9.13 4.82
N VAL A 298 0.81 -10.01 4.55
CA VAL A 298 1.11 -11.45 4.44
C VAL A 298 0.53 -12.06 3.18
N ASP A 299 1.14 -11.77 2.07
CA ASP A 299 1.03 -12.56 0.85
C ASP A 299 2.28 -13.45 0.62
N GLY A 300 2.98 -13.82 1.69
CA GLY A 300 4.20 -14.60 1.57
C GLY A 300 4.09 -16.00 2.13
N SER A 301 4.51 -16.99 1.37
CA SER A 301 4.80 -18.36 1.83
C SER A 301 6.01 -18.42 2.77
N GLU A 302 6.65 -17.31 3.08
CA GLU A 302 7.92 -17.23 3.79
C GLU A 302 7.85 -16.25 4.97
N ILE A 303 8.39 -16.69 6.09
CA ILE A 303 8.62 -15.87 7.28
C ILE A 303 10.11 -15.85 7.58
N GLY A 304 10.61 -14.75 8.11
CA GLY A 304 12.03 -14.62 8.41
C GLY A 304 12.50 -13.19 8.55
N ALA A 305 13.77 -13.00 8.31
CA ALA A 305 14.41 -11.70 8.31
C ALA A 305 15.24 -11.53 7.03
N SER A 306 15.04 -10.42 6.36
CA SER A 306 15.86 -10.03 5.21
C SER A 306 16.30 -8.59 5.35
N GLY A 307 17.45 -8.29 4.81
CA GLY A 307 17.93 -6.93 4.79
C GLY A 307 19.08 -6.74 3.85
N PHE A 308 19.19 -5.54 3.32
CA PHE A 308 20.34 -5.13 2.55
C PHE A 308 20.78 -3.73 2.97
N MET A 309 22.05 -3.47 2.80
CA MET A 309 22.65 -2.14 2.83
C MET A 309 23.51 -1.97 1.59
N GLU A 310 23.36 -0.85 0.92
CA GLU A 310 24.04 -0.53 -0.31
C GLU A 310 24.71 0.83 -0.22
N GLY A 311 25.98 0.88 -0.58
CA GLY A 311 26.74 2.09 -0.76
C GLY A 311 27.14 2.26 -2.22
N ARG A 312 26.91 3.43 -2.79
CA ARG A 312 27.25 3.77 -4.17
C ARG A 312 28.33 4.84 -4.21
N HIS A 313 29.32 4.58 -5.01
CA HIS A 313 30.36 5.53 -5.42
C HIS A 313 30.32 5.69 -6.93
N SER A 314 30.96 6.74 -7.47
CA SER A 314 30.99 7.00 -8.92
C SER A 314 31.54 5.83 -9.76
N PHE A 315 32.34 4.93 -9.17
CA PHE A 315 32.99 3.82 -9.89
C PHE A 315 32.53 2.44 -9.46
N PHE A 316 31.91 2.30 -8.29
CA PHE A 316 31.50 1.01 -7.76
C PHE A 316 30.31 1.11 -6.81
N GLN A 317 29.68 0.00 -6.65
CA GLN A 317 28.60 -0.23 -5.68
C GLN A 317 28.99 -1.41 -4.79
N ILE A 318 28.83 -1.24 -3.49
CA ILE A 318 29.00 -2.32 -2.51
C ILE A 318 27.66 -2.56 -1.85
N SER A 319 27.26 -3.82 -1.74
CA SER A 319 26.09 -4.19 -0.92
C SER A 319 26.43 -5.29 0.06
N VAL A 320 25.70 -5.29 1.17
CA VAL A 320 25.66 -6.36 2.16
C VAL A 320 24.22 -6.83 2.26
N ASP A 321 23.98 -8.08 1.92
CA ASP A 321 22.66 -8.69 1.94
C ASP A 321 22.64 -9.82 2.97
N GLY A 322 21.50 -10.04 3.58
CA GLY A 322 21.25 -11.17 4.45
C GLY A 322 19.82 -11.65 4.32
N ASN A 323 19.65 -12.96 4.23
CA ASN A 323 18.33 -13.57 4.15
C ASN A 323 18.25 -14.79 5.05
N PHE A 324 17.33 -14.74 6.00
CA PHE A 324 16.97 -15.81 6.90
C PHE A 324 15.50 -16.15 6.73
N GLU A 325 15.19 -17.28 6.14
CA GLU A 325 13.85 -17.68 5.76
C GLU A 325 13.44 -19.01 6.39
N ARG A 326 12.12 -19.14 6.57
CA ARG A 326 11.45 -20.38 6.96
C ARG A 326 10.22 -20.56 6.10
N ASN A 327 10.04 -21.75 5.55
CA ASN A 327 8.89 -22.04 4.71
C ASN A 327 7.64 -22.27 5.57
N THR A 328 6.54 -21.65 5.18
CA THR A 328 5.22 -21.78 5.82
C THR A 328 4.32 -22.83 5.17
N LEU A 329 4.70 -23.39 4.07
CA LEU A 329 3.93 -24.40 3.31
C LEU A 329 3.96 -25.81 3.94
N TYR A 330 4.50 -25.94 5.14
CA TYR A 330 4.57 -27.23 5.82
C TYR A 330 3.21 -27.61 6.40
N SER A 331 2.88 -28.91 6.36
CA SER A 331 1.58 -29.43 6.85
C SER A 331 1.38 -29.32 8.37
N ASN A 332 2.45 -29.18 9.13
CA ASN A 332 2.37 -28.97 10.58
C ASN A 332 2.46 -27.49 10.93
N PRO A 333 1.40 -26.87 11.45
CA PRO A 333 1.38 -25.42 11.74
C PRO A 333 2.41 -24.97 12.78
N LYS A 334 2.93 -25.85 13.62
CA LYS A 334 4.05 -25.52 14.55
C LYS A 334 5.42 -25.89 13.99
N GLY A 335 5.48 -26.64 12.90
CA GLY A 335 6.71 -27.04 12.24
C GLY A 335 7.08 -26.06 11.14
N PHE A 336 8.23 -25.41 11.28
CA PHE A 336 8.81 -24.64 10.19
C PHE A 336 9.78 -25.52 9.41
N ASP A 337 9.84 -25.33 8.10
CA ASP A 337 10.87 -25.98 7.31
C ASP A 337 12.24 -25.34 7.56
N HIS A 338 13.07 -26.03 8.31
CA HIS A 338 14.42 -25.59 8.62
C HIS A 338 15.47 -26.07 7.59
N ARG A 339 15.05 -26.79 6.54
CA ARG A 339 15.94 -27.27 5.50
C ARG A 339 16.39 -26.17 4.55
N TYR A 340 15.81 -25.00 4.63
CA TYR A 340 16.22 -23.83 3.88
C TYR A 340 17.68 -23.47 4.10
N VAL A 341 18.39 -23.22 3.03
CA VAL A 341 19.76 -22.72 3.09
C VAL A 341 19.72 -21.20 3.23
N GLN A 342 20.17 -20.71 4.37
CA GLN A 342 20.21 -19.29 4.68
C GLN A 342 21.41 -18.59 4.04
N ILE A 343 21.27 -17.34 3.63
CA ILE A 343 22.33 -16.49 3.13
C ILE A 343 22.69 -15.47 4.21
N LEU A 344 23.82 -15.66 4.91
CA LEU A 344 24.17 -14.91 6.10
C LEU A 344 25.70 -14.69 6.27
N PRO A 345 26.27 -13.59 5.82
CA PRO A 345 25.81 -12.58 4.87
C PRO A 345 26.23 -12.90 3.42
N LYS A 346 25.76 -12.07 2.46
CA LYS A 346 26.32 -11.92 1.13
C LYS A 346 26.90 -10.50 1.02
N LEU A 347 28.16 -10.40 0.73
CA LEU A 347 28.86 -9.15 0.43
C LEU A 347 29.10 -9.08 -1.07
N SER A 348 28.53 -8.07 -1.73
CA SER A 348 28.65 -7.90 -3.19
C SER A 348 29.39 -6.62 -3.53
N LEU A 349 30.21 -6.69 -4.56
CA LEU A 349 30.93 -5.58 -5.18
C LEU A 349 30.62 -5.59 -6.67
N SER A 350 30.04 -4.53 -7.18
CA SER A 350 29.83 -4.31 -8.61
C SER A 350 30.47 -3.02 -9.03
N THR A 351 31.23 -3.04 -10.12
CA THR A 351 31.77 -1.82 -10.68
C THR A 351 30.81 -1.23 -11.71
N ILE A 352 30.69 0.08 -11.76
CA ILE A 352 30.06 0.76 -12.88
C ILE A 352 30.98 0.53 -14.09
N PRO A 353 30.46 0.07 -15.26
CA PRO A 353 31.30 -0.23 -16.39
C PRO A 353 32.19 0.95 -16.80
N ILE A 354 33.51 0.78 -16.76
CA ILE A 354 34.48 1.79 -17.12
C ILE A 354 34.64 1.75 -18.63
N THR A 355 34.29 2.83 -19.28
CA THR A 355 34.47 2.98 -20.75
C THR A 355 35.95 3.15 -21.07
N LEU A 356 36.50 2.15 -21.76
CA LEU A 356 37.89 2.19 -22.26
C LEU A 356 37.98 2.93 -23.57
N TYR A 357 36.96 2.80 -24.40
CA TYR A 357 36.92 3.38 -25.73
C TYR A 357 35.50 3.72 -26.14
N GLN A 358 35.32 4.88 -26.76
CA GLN A 358 34.06 5.31 -27.33
C GLN A 358 34.31 6.06 -28.62
N SER A 359 33.57 5.75 -29.69
CA SER A 359 33.66 6.42 -30.97
C SER A 359 32.30 6.41 -31.70
N ASP A 360 32.20 7.22 -32.73
CA ASP A 360 31.04 7.24 -33.62
C ASP A 360 31.19 6.26 -34.81
N ILE A 361 32.27 5.48 -34.82
CA ILE A 361 32.51 4.48 -35.86
C ILE A 361 31.52 3.33 -35.71
N PRO A 362 30.69 3.02 -36.73
CA PRO A 362 29.90 1.79 -36.75
C PRO A 362 30.84 0.60 -36.52
N LEU A 363 30.47 -0.40 -35.78
CA LEU A 363 31.21 -1.59 -35.36
C LEU A 363 32.16 -1.41 -34.17
N LEU A 364 32.46 -0.20 -33.70
CA LEU A 364 33.26 0.03 -32.50
C LEU A 364 32.73 1.22 -31.68
N LYS A 365 31.46 1.16 -31.31
CA LYS A 365 30.81 2.29 -30.66
C LYS A 365 31.30 2.50 -29.22
N ARG A 366 31.33 1.43 -28.43
CA ARG A 366 31.77 1.50 -27.03
C ARG A 366 32.37 0.18 -26.56
N LEU A 367 33.51 0.25 -25.92
CA LEU A 367 34.13 -0.85 -25.19
C LEU A 367 34.22 -0.46 -23.73
N SER A 368 33.69 -1.28 -22.84
CA SER A 368 33.72 -1.06 -21.39
C SER A 368 34.09 -2.33 -20.64
N ILE A 369 34.72 -2.18 -19.49
CA ILE A 369 35.06 -3.27 -18.57
C ILE A 369 34.39 -3.08 -17.24
N GLY A 370 34.14 -4.19 -16.57
CA GLY A 370 33.59 -4.17 -15.22
C GLY A 370 33.87 -5.47 -14.45
N LEU A 371 33.53 -5.46 -13.20
CA LEU A 371 33.69 -6.58 -12.29
C LEU A 371 32.43 -6.72 -11.44
N ASP A 372 31.86 -7.90 -11.42
CA ASP A 372 30.85 -8.31 -10.44
C ASP A 372 31.48 -9.40 -9.55
N SER A 373 31.45 -9.21 -8.25
CA SER A 373 32.02 -10.16 -7.28
C SER A 373 31.15 -10.24 -6.06
N ASP A 374 30.97 -11.46 -5.54
CA ASP A 374 30.29 -11.65 -4.26
C ASP A 374 31.00 -12.68 -3.38
N PHE A 375 30.96 -12.42 -2.09
CA PHE A 375 31.31 -13.37 -1.05
C PHE A 375 30.07 -13.72 -0.26
N THR A 376 29.68 -14.99 -0.30
CA THR A 376 28.42 -15.46 0.29
C THR A 376 28.69 -16.57 1.30
N VAL A 377 28.03 -16.46 2.45
CA VAL A 377 28.03 -17.51 3.49
C VAL A 377 26.67 -18.21 3.48
N PHE A 378 26.67 -19.48 3.15
CA PHE A 378 25.49 -20.35 3.18
C PHE A 378 25.46 -21.14 4.47
N LYS A 379 24.30 -21.17 5.13
CA LYS A 379 24.12 -21.88 6.39
C LYS A 379 22.77 -22.58 6.47
N GLN A 380 22.78 -23.89 6.76
CA GLN A 380 21.59 -24.67 7.06
C GLN A 380 21.62 -25.09 8.53
N ASN A 381 20.55 -24.84 9.27
CA ASN A 381 20.51 -25.05 10.72
C ASN A 381 19.83 -26.36 11.14
N HIS A 382 19.11 -27.01 10.23
CA HIS A 382 18.37 -28.23 10.57
C HIS A 382 19.15 -29.48 10.26
N ARG A 383 19.11 -30.43 11.19
CA ARG A 383 19.70 -31.75 11.06
C ARG A 383 18.60 -32.79 11.28
N SER A 384 18.13 -33.42 10.23
CA SER A 384 17.35 -34.67 10.34
C SER A 384 18.26 -35.84 10.08
N GLU A 385 17.91 -37.02 10.57
CA GLU A 385 18.71 -38.23 10.43
C GLU A 385 19.02 -38.60 8.96
N ASN A 386 18.19 -38.14 8.02
CA ASN A 386 18.31 -38.41 6.59
C ASN A 386 18.57 -37.14 5.75
N SER A 387 18.80 -35.97 6.36
CA SER A 387 19.03 -34.73 5.62
C SER A 387 20.48 -34.30 5.65
N TYR A 388 20.97 -33.94 4.49
CA TYR A 388 22.28 -33.39 4.32
C TYR A 388 22.34 -31.92 4.78
N ILE A 389 23.37 -31.57 5.58
CA ILE A 389 23.53 -30.18 6.04
C ILE A 389 24.38 -29.44 5.04
N ARG A 390 23.80 -28.44 4.43
CA ARG A 390 24.45 -27.58 3.45
C ARG A 390 25.04 -26.34 4.12
N ASN A 391 26.33 -26.30 4.26
CA ASN A 391 27.08 -25.15 4.73
C ASN A 391 28.29 -24.93 3.83
N ALA A 392 28.41 -23.70 3.32
CA ALA A 392 29.51 -23.33 2.46
C ALA A 392 29.81 -21.82 2.59
N ARG A 393 31.04 -21.47 2.21
CA ARG A 393 31.38 -20.08 1.86
C ARG A 393 31.73 -20.09 0.39
N ARG A 394 31.28 -19.11 -0.35
CA ARG A 394 31.58 -18.97 -1.78
C ARG A 394 32.13 -17.59 -2.06
N LEU A 395 33.23 -17.53 -2.79
CA LEU A 395 33.68 -16.34 -3.49
C LEU A 395 33.38 -16.53 -4.97
N ASN A 396 32.55 -15.67 -5.51
CA ASN A 396 32.24 -15.58 -6.90
C ASN A 396 32.89 -14.32 -7.47
N SER A 397 33.54 -14.40 -8.61
CA SER A 397 34.17 -13.24 -9.29
C SER A 397 33.94 -13.34 -10.78
N ARG A 398 33.44 -12.28 -11.36
CA ARG A 398 33.02 -12.18 -12.75
C ARG A 398 33.51 -10.88 -13.38
N PRO A 399 34.83 -10.75 -13.69
CA PRO A 399 35.28 -9.68 -14.56
C PRO A 399 34.67 -9.83 -15.97
N TYR A 400 34.28 -8.75 -16.57
CA TYR A 400 33.66 -8.76 -17.90
C TYR A 400 34.07 -7.60 -18.77
N VAL A 401 33.92 -7.84 -20.07
CA VAL A 401 34.08 -6.84 -21.14
C VAL A 401 32.75 -6.73 -21.86
N ASN A 402 32.18 -5.55 -21.95
CA ASN A 402 31.04 -5.25 -22.81
C ASN A 402 31.52 -4.52 -24.06
N TRP A 403 31.10 -5.02 -25.19
CA TRP A 403 31.37 -4.43 -26.48
C TRP A 403 30.06 -4.08 -27.18
N GLU A 404 29.76 -2.81 -27.28
CA GLU A 404 28.69 -2.28 -28.11
C GLU A 404 29.22 -2.05 -29.49
N ILE A 405 28.84 -2.89 -30.43
CA ILE A 405 29.29 -2.84 -31.81
C ILE A 405 28.66 -1.64 -32.55
N GLY A 406 27.49 -1.19 -32.08
CA GLY A 406 26.80 -0.03 -32.61
C GLY A 406 25.60 -0.37 -33.48
N ASN A 407 24.98 0.65 -34.02
CA ASN A 407 23.74 0.52 -34.77
C ASN A 407 24.03 0.53 -36.28
N LEU A 408 23.57 -0.48 -36.99
CA LEU A 408 23.47 -0.49 -38.45
C LEU A 408 22.00 -0.23 -38.80
N GLY A 409 21.62 1.04 -38.90
CA GLY A 409 20.23 1.45 -39.02
C GLY A 409 19.45 1.10 -37.75
N PRO A 410 18.36 0.33 -37.84
CA PRO A 410 17.56 -0.08 -36.69
C PRO A 410 18.15 -1.26 -35.87
N VAL A 411 19.29 -1.85 -36.35
CA VAL A 411 19.87 -3.06 -35.77
C VAL A 411 20.93 -2.70 -34.76
N ASN A 412 20.80 -3.20 -33.55
CA ASN A 412 21.75 -3.03 -32.45
C ASN A 412 22.52 -4.33 -32.22
N PHE A 413 23.83 -4.22 -32.04
CA PHE A 413 24.68 -5.35 -31.68
C PHE A 413 25.41 -5.06 -30.39
N ARG A 414 25.36 -6.02 -29.47
CA ARG A 414 26.18 -5.98 -28.25
C ARG A 414 26.68 -7.39 -27.89
N THR A 415 27.85 -7.43 -27.33
CA THR A 415 28.44 -8.66 -26.81
C THR A 415 29.05 -8.38 -25.45
N ARG A 416 28.79 -9.30 -24.51
CA ARG A 416 29.43 -9.35 -23.20
C ARG A 416 30.23 -10.63 -23.09
N VAL A 417 31.49 -10.50 -22.74
CA VAL A 417 32.38 -11.62 -22.43
C VAL A 417 32.77 -11.53 -20.97
N ALA A 418 32.52 -12.53 -20.18
CA ALA A 418 32.85 -12.59 -18.77
C ALA A 418 33.68 -13.83 -18.46
N PHE A 419 34.64 -13.69 -17.56
CA PHE A 419 35.35 -14.82 -16.96
C PHE A 419 34.71 -15.12 -15.61
N ASP A 420 34.04 -16.25 -15.53
CA ASP A 420 33.38 -16.70 -14.32
C ASP A 420 34.33 -17.56 -13.48
N SER A 421 34.50 -17.20 -12.22
CA SER A 421 35.31 -17.95 -11.26
C SER A 421 34.58 -18.05 -9.93
N GLN A 422 34.40 -19.27 -9.48
CA GLN A 422 33.79 -19.55 -8.18
C GLN A 422 34.73 -20.45 -7.36
N LYS A 423 34.88 -20.08 -6.08
CA LYS A 423 35.62 -20.86 -5.11
C LYS A 423 34.74 -21.12 -3.88
N TYR A 424 34.63 -22.36 -3.50
CA TYR A 424 33.85 -22.81 -2.36
C TYR A 424 34.79 -23.32 -1.25
N TRP A 425 34.34 -23.12 -0.01
CA TRP A 425 34.93 -23.72 1.19
C TRP A 425 33.81 -24.41 1.96
N PHE A 426 33.99 -25.70 2.24
CA PHE A 426 33.05 -26.54 2.96
C PHE A 426 33.58 -26.85 4.33
N PRO A 427 32.99 -26.29 5.43
CA PRO A 427 33.56 -26.43 6.78
C PRO A 427 33.47 -27.86 7.34
N TYR A 428 32.52 -28.66 6.85
CA TYR A 428 32.21 -29.99 7.38
C TYR A 428 32.60 -31.16 6.48
N GLU A 429 33.12 -30.90 5.29
CA GLU A 429 33.53 -31.92 4.36
C GLU A 429 34.99 -32.34 4.57
N SER A 430 35.30 -33.59 4.15
CA SER A 430 36.68 -34.11 4.14
C SER A 430 37.58 -33.31 3.19
N GLU A 431 37.10 -33.05 1.99
CA GLU A 431 37.70 -32.11 1.06
C GLU A 431 37.08 -30.70 1.19
N LYS A 432 37.86 -29.82 1.71
CA LYS A 432 37.38 -28.53 2.17
C LYS A 432 37.23 -27.48 1.10
N THR A 433 37.66 -27.71 -0.13
CA THR A 433 37.65 -26.69 -1.17
C THR A 433 37.26 -27.29 -2.53
N PHE A 434 36.45 -26.49 -3.23
CA PHE A 434 36.10 -26.78 -4.64
C PHE A 434 36.18 -25.43 -5.42
N SER A 435 36.63 -25.50 -6.65
CA SER A 435 36.60 -24.35 -7.53
C SER A 435 36.14 -24.73 -8.93
N LYS A 436 35.41 -23.83 -9.57
CA LYS A 436 35.01 -23.95 -10.96
C LYS A 436 35.22 -22.60 -11.67
N SER A 437 35.61 -22.64 -12.94
CA SER A 437 35.76 -21.44 -13.76
C SER A 437 35.48 -21.74 -15.23
N GLY A 438 35.04 -20.72 -15.95
CA GLY A 438 34.75 -20.79 -17.38
C GLY A 438 34.55 -19.42 -17.98
N ILE A 439 34.42 -19.37 -19.30
CA ILE A 439 34.12 -18.14 -20.03
C ILE A 439 32.65 -18.14 -20.39
N PHE A 440 31.98 -17.07 -20.07
CA PHE A 440 30.60 -16.82 -20.45
C PHE A 440 30.52 -15.73 -21.49
N THR A 441 29.81 -15.98 -22.57
CA THR A 441 29.58 -15.00 -23.63
C THR A 441 28.07 -14.82 -23.84
N GLU A 442 27.61 -13.61 -23.82
CA GLU A 442 26.27 -13.21 -24.20
C GLU A 442 26.35 -12.26 -25.37
N SER A 443 25.81 -12.65 -26.51
CA SER A 443 25.76 -11.83 -27.73
C SER A 443 24.30 -11.57 -28.08
N GLU A 444 23.98 -10.35 -28.39
CA GLU A 444 22.64 -9.92 -28.73
C GLU A 444 22.61 -9.13 -30.02
N ILE A 445 21.68 -9.50 -30.88
CA ILE A 445 21.30 -8.75 -32.08
C ILE A 445 19.84 -8.32 -31.83
N GLY A 446 19.58 -7.03 -31.83
CA GLY A 446 18.26 -6.48 -31.58
C GLY A 446 17.82 -5.52 -32.68
N ILE A 447 16.53 -5.54 -32.97
CA ILE A 447 15.86 -4.56 -33.81
C ILE A 447 14.78 -3.90 -32.95
N GLU A 448 14.84 -2.58 -32.85
CA GLU A 448 13.81 -1.80 -32.21
C GLU A 448 13.08 -0.95 -33.25
N ILE A 449 11.78 -1.15 -33.37
CA ILE A 449 10.90 -0.44 -34.29
C ILE A 449 9.86 0.29 -33.46
N GLU A 450 9.81 1.60 -33.61
CA GLU A 450 8.89 2.44 -32.88
C GLU A 450 8.10 3.34 -33.82
N LYS A 451 6.78 3.45 -33.55
CA LYS A 451 5.91 4.37 -34.25
C LYS A 451 4.96 5.04 -33.28
N VAL A 452 4.96 6.35 -33.30
CA VAL A 452 3.96 7.17 -32.61
C VAL A 452 2.84 7.54 -33.59
N PHE A 453 1.59 7.33 -33.19
CA PHE A 453 0.41 7.58 -34.00
C PHE A 453 -0.82 7.89 -33.13
N GLY A 454 -1.95 8.07 -33.77
CA GLY A 454 -3.19 8.41 -33.07
C GLY A 454 -3.13 9.75 -32.37
N MET A 455 -2.27 10.56 -32.91
CA MET A 455 -1.88 11.70 -32.30
C MET A 455 -2.77 12.72 -32.35
N SER A 456 -2.54 13.38 -31.35
CA SER A 456 -2.70 14.80 -31.26
C SER A 456 -3.93 15.26 -32.01
N TYR A 457 -5.04 14.83 -31.52
CA TYR A 457 -6.21 15.64 -31.67
C TYR A 457 -5.92 16.94 -30.93
N ILE A 458 -5.36 17.90 -31.64
CA ILE A 458 -5.20 19.27 -31.17
C ILE A 458 -6.49 19.94 -31.55
N GLU A 459 -7.37 20.15 -30.57
CA GLU A 459 -8.59 20.92 -30.75
C GLU A 459 -8.30 22.36 -30.35
N ASP A 460 -8.58 23.29 -31.24
CA ASP A 460 -8.56 24.71 -30.94
C ASP A 460 -9.79 25.04 -30.08
N VAL A 461 -9.58 25.29 -28.78
CA VAL A 461 -10.65 25.65 -27.85
C VAL A 461 -10.58 27.12 -27.58
N PRO A 462 -11.70 27.88 -27.79
CA PRO A 462 -11.77 29.30 -27.43
C PRO A 462 -11.47 29.49 -25.93
N ILE A 463 -10.69 30.49 -25.60
CA ILE A 463 -10.31 30.83 -24.20
C ILE A 463 -11.52 30.97 -23.28
N GLU A 464 -12.63 31.51 -23.79
CA GLU A 464 -13.87 31.69 -23.04
C GLU A 464 -14.46 30.39 -22.48
N LYS A 465 -14.13 29.24 -23.07
CA LYS A 465 -14.56 27.89 -22.61
C LYS A 465 -13.55 27.25 -21.65
N VAL A 466 -12.40 27.86 -21.44
CA VAL A 466 -11.36 27.32 -20.56
C VAL A 466 -11.55 27.90 -19.17
N ASP A 467 -11.94 27.06 -18.23
CA ASP A 467 -12.08 27.45 -16.82
C ASP A 467 -10.68 27.53 -16.17
N VAL A 468 -10.09 28.71 -16.21
CA VAL A 468 -8.76 29.00 -15.64
C VAL A 468 -8.69 28.66 -14.14
N ALA A 469 -9.83 28.71 -13.42
CA ALA A 469 -9.90 28.31 -12.01
C ALA A 469 -9.77 26.79 -11.82
N LYS A 470 -10.16 25.98 -12.80
CA LYS A 470 -9.90 24.52 -12.77
C LYS A 470 -8.44 24.19 -13.03
N LEU A 471 -7.78 24.96 -13.88
CA LEU A 471 -6.35 24.82 -14.16
C LEU A 471 -5.48 25.11 -12.94
N SER A 472 -5.85 26.11 -12.13
CA SER A 472 -5.14 26.43 -10.88
C SER A 472 -5.31 25.38 -9.78
N LYS A 473 -6.32 24.51 -9.86
CA LYS A 473 -6.57 23.42 -8.90
C LYS A 473 -5.90 22.10 -9.28
N ALA A 474 -5.43 21.95 -10.51
CA ALA A 474 -4.97 20.67 -11.06
C ALA A 474 -3.53 20.25 -10.71
N GLY A 475 -2.80 20.98 -9.89
CA GLY A 475 -1.50 20.53 -9.41
C GLY A 475 -0.57 21.61 -8.88
N LYS A 476 0.45 21.21 -8.13
CA LYS A 476 1.51 22.10 -7.60
C LYS A 476 2.32 22.82 -8.69
N SER A 477 2.26 22.37 -9.94
CA SER A 477 2.77 23.08 -11.12
C SER A 477 1.93 24.29 -11.53
N ALA A 478 0.72 24.42 -10.99
CA ALA A 478 -0.19 25.53 -11.27
C ALA A 478 0.35 26.88 -10.78
N ASN A 479 1.24 26.89 -9.78
CA ASN A 479 1.87 28.14 -9.33
C ASN A 479 2.75 28.77 -10.40
N VAL A 480 3.38 27.96 -11.26
CA VAL A 480 4.17 28.47 -12.39
C VAL A 480 3.26 28.96 -13.51
N ALA A 481 2.16 28.25 -13.76
CA ALA A 481 1.20 28.63 -14.77
C ALA A 481 0.35 29.85 -14.33
N SER A 482 -0.06 29.94 -13.04
CA SER A 482 -0.80 31.07 -12.53
C SER A 482 0.06 32.34 -12.43
N ASN A 483 1.34 32.21 -12.11
CA ASN A 483 2.27 33.33 -12.12
C ASN A 483 2.60 33.76 -13.57
N LEU A 484 2.71 32.82 -14.50
CA LEU A 484 2.89 33.13 -15.91
C LEU A 484 1.65 33.77 -16.55
N ILE A 485 0.46 33.36 -16.13
CA ILE A 485 -0.81 33.89 -16.66
C ILE A 485 -1.20 35.21 -15.96
N GLY A 486 -0.89 35.37 -14.67
CA GLY A 486 -1.29 36.54 -13.88
C GLY A 486 -0.37 37.76 -14.03
N ASP A 487 0.93 37.56 -14.24
CA ASP A 487 1.95 38.61 -14.18
C ASP A 487 2.48 39.09 -15.54
N LEU A 488 1.98 38.52 -16.66
CA LEU A 488 2.38 38.95 -18.01
C LEU A 488 1.20 39.73 -18.66
N PRO A 489 1.21 41.09 -18.66
CA PRO A 489 0.17 41.90 -19.32
C PRO A 489 0.05 41.57 -20.82
N ALA A 490 1.15 41.25 -21.49
CA ALA A 490 1.18 40.83 -22.90
C ALA A 490 0.52 39.44 -23.14
N PHE A 491 0.49 38.59 -22.13
CA PHE A 491 -0.16 37.27 -22.22
C PHE A 491 -1.69 37.38 -22.21
N ASN A 492 -2.23 38.31 -21.39
CA ASN A 492 -3.68 38.56 -21.34
C ASN A 492 -4.21 39.23 -22.61
N GLU A 493 -3.41 40.09 -23.23
CA GLU A 493 -3.81 40.76 -24.48
C GLU A 493 -3.72 39.87 -25.71
N GLY A 494 -2.72 38.96 -25.75
CA GLY A 494 -2.53 37.99 -26.84
C GLY A 494 -3.56 36.86 -26.82
N LEU A 495 -3.88 36.34 -25.63
CA LEU A 495 -4.78 35.19 -25.45
C LEU A 495 -6.26 35.53 -25.67
N SER A 496 -6.67 36.76 -25.66
CA SER A 496 -8.07 37.17 -25.91
C SER A 496 -8.55 36.90 -27.33
N LYS A 497 -7.63 36.56 -28.25
CA LYS A 497 -7.91 36.33 -29.67
C LYS A 497 -7.45 34.97 -30.19
N GLU A 498 -6.70 34.21 -29.40
CA GLU A 498 -6.15 32.93 -29.83
C GLU A 498 -6.87 31.75 -29.19
N ASN A 499 -6.92 30.64 -29.89
CA ASN A 499 -7.48 29.40 -29.41
C ASN A 499 -6.39 28.59 -28.71
N PHE A 500 -6.70 27.97 -27.58
CA PHE A 500 -5.84 26.98 -26.97
C PHE A 500 -5.92 25.64 -27.71
N LYS A 501 -4.79 24.98 -27.83
CA LYS A 501 -4.69 23.65 -28.38
C LYS A 501 -4.70 22.62 -27.27
N ILE A 502 -5.67 21.72 -27.26
CA ILE A 502 -5.78 20.64 -26.28
C ILE A 502 -5.31 19.33 -26.90
N GLN A 503 -4.28 18.72 -26.34
CA GLN A 503 -3.81 17.40 -26.74
C GLN A 503 -4.54 16.33 -25.92
N LYS A 504 -5.36 15.46 -26.55
CA LYS A 504 -6.16 14.47 -25.83
C LYS A 504 -5.45 13.15 -25.63
N ASN A 505 -5.01 12.46 -26.68
CA ASN A 505 -4.38 11.15 -26.59
C ASN A 505 -3.38 10.92 -27.73
N SER A 506 -2.33 10.17 -27.43
CA SER A 506 -1.45 9.60 -28.45
C SER A 506 -1.07 8.16 -28.12
N TYR A 507 -0.63 7.41 -29.11
CA TYR A 507 -0.22 6.03 -28.96
C TYR A 507 1.21 5.84 -29.47
N ARG A 508 1.98 5.06 -28.74
CA ARG A 508 3.31 4.59 -29.12
C ARG A 508 3.24 3.07 -29.28
N HIS A 509 3.46 2.59 -30.49
CA HIS A 509 3.66 1.19 -30.78
C HIS A 509 5.16 0.92 -30.81
N ALA A 510 5.65 0.09 -29.92
CA ALA A 510 7.03 -0.32 -29.84
C ALA A 510 7.13 -1.83 -30.06
N GLN A 511 8.01 -2.25 -30.94
CA GLN A 511 8.38 -3.64 -31.17
C GLN A 511 9.87 -3.81 -30.99
N GLU A 512 10.24 -4.81 -30.23
CA GLU A 512 11.61 -5.18 -30.01
C GLU A 512 11.77 -6.67 -30.34
N ILE A 513 12.63 -6.97 -31.30
CA ILE A 513 12.99 -8.34 -31.67
C ILE A 513 14.46 -8.51 -31.37
N LYS A 514 14.78 -9.49 -30.51
CA LYS A 514 16.13 -9.81 -30.09
C LYS A 514 16.46 -11.27 -30.37
N LEU A 515 17.62 -11.49 -30.90
CA LEU A 515 18.22 -12.80 -30.96
C LEU A 515 19.43 -12.79 -30.02
N LYS A 516 19.38 -13.59 -28.99
CA LYS A 516 20.42 -13.72 -27.98
C LYS A 516 21.12 -15.07 -28.13
N HIS A 517 22.43 -15.05 -28.08
CA HIS A 517 23.23 -16.28 -28.00
C HIS A 517 23.97 -16.30 -26.68
N TYR A 518 23.75 -17.33 -25.91
CA TYR A 518 24.44 -17.62 -24.67
C TYR A 518 25.41 -18.76 -24.91
N TYR A 519 26.66 -18.55 -24.59
CA TYR A 519 27.67 -19.56 -24.65
C TYR A 519 28.44 -19.61 -23.35
N PHE A 520 28.57 -20.79 -22.79
CA PHE A 520 29.38 -21.05 -21.62
C PHE A 520 30.38 -22.16 -21.93
N SER A 521 31.67 -21.85 -21.86
CA SER A 521 32.73 -22.82 -22.14
C SER A 521 32.72 -23.97 -21.14
N ASP A 522 33.35 -25.08 -21.50
CA ASP A 522 33.62 -26.17 -20.58
C ASP A 522 34.23 -25.66 -19.28
N GLN A 523 33.66 -26.11 -18.18
CA GLN A 523 34.08 -25.67 -16.85
C GLN A 523 35.35 -26.38 -16.42
N LYS A 524 36.38 -25.63 -16.10
CA LYS A 524 37.54 -26.14 -15.41
C LYS A 524 37.25 -26.27 -13.93
N THR A 525 37.22 -27.48 -13.42
CA THR A 525 37.00 -27.80 -12.02
C THR A 525 38.26 -28.23 -11.31
N LYS A 526 38.41 -27.89 -10.03
CA LYS A 526 39.49 -28.36 -9.16
C LYS A 526 38.95 -28.65 -7.77
N GLY A 527 39.28 -29.79 -7.21
CA GLY A 527 38.79 -30.28 -5.92
C GLY A 527 37.59 -31.21 -6.09
N ASN A 528 37.04 -31.65 -4.96
CA ASN A 528 35.94 -32.62 -4.94
C ASN A 528 34.59 -31.87 -4.92
N ASN A 529 33.74 -32.20 -5.89
CA ASN A 529 32.39 -31.70 -6.01
C ASN A 529 31.31 -32.69 -5.52
N ASN A 530 31.69 -33.74 -4.84
CA ASN A 530 30.76 -34.80 -4.38
C ASN A 530 29.62 -34.21 -3.55
N PHE A 531 29.88 -33.16 -2.81
CA PHE A 531 28.86 -32.46 -2.06
C PHE A 531 27.73 -31.91 -2.95
N LEU A 532 28.07 -31.17 -4.00
CA LEU A 532 27.10 -30.65 -4.96
C LEU A 532 26.40 -31.76 -5.73
N ASN A 533 27.14 -32.80 -6.12
CA ASN A 533 26.58 -33.94 -6.84
C ASN A 533 25.65 -34.79 -5.99
N GLN A 534 25.95 -35.00 -4.71
CA GLN A 534 25.09 -35.77 -3.80
C GLN A 534 23.77 -35.05 -3.54
N ILE A 535 23.77 -33.74 -3.42
CA ILE A 535 22.56 -32.95 -3.26
C ILE A 535 21.72 -33.06 -4.54
N ALA A 536 22.31 -32.90 -5.71
CA ALA A 536 21.62 -33.03 -6.99
C ALA A 536 20.98 -34.42 -7.19
N GLN A 537 21.63 -35.48 -6.74
CA GLN A 537 21.10 -36.84 -6.86
C GLN A 537 19.93 -37.11 -5.90
N ASN A 538 19.96 -36.58 -4.69
CA ASN A 538 19.01 -36.93 -3.64
C ASN A 538 17.79 -36.02 -3.53
N SER A 539 17.87 -34.80 -4.04
CA SER A 539 16.79 -33.83 -3.88
C SER A 539 16.51 -32.95 -5.12
N GLY A 540 17.23 -33.16 -6.21
CA GLY A 540 17.16 -32.27 -7.36
C GLY A 540 17.71 -30.86 -7.10
N ASP A 541 18.17 -30.59 -5.89
CA ASP A 541 18.52 -29.27 -5.38
C ASP A 541 20.03 -29.21 -5.07
N GLY A 542 20.84 -29.38 -6.11
CA GLY A 542 22.31 -29.42 -6.02
C GLY A 542 22.96 -28.04 -5.91
N GLN A 543 22.15 -26.99 -5.77
CA GLN A 543 22.63 -25.63 -5.85
C GLN A 543 22.30 -24.84 -4.59
N PHE A 544 23.15 -23.88 -4.24
CA PHE A 544 22.89 -23.00 -3.09
C PHE A 544 22.00 -21.83 -3.46
N ASP A 545 22.13 -21.33 -4.69
CA ASP A 545 21.35 -20.19 -5.18
C ASP A 545 21.34 -20.14 -6.73
N ALA A 546 20.63 -19.16 -7.27
CA ALA A 546 20.49 -18.95 -8.70
C ALA A 546 21.83 -18.70 -9.44
N ILE A 547 22.87 -18.22 -8.76
CA ILE A 547 24.18 -18.02 -9.38
C ILE A 547 24.83 -19.33 -9.71
N ASP A 548 24.66 -20.34 -8.88
CA ASP A 548 25.14 -21.69 -9.19
C ASP A 548 24.37 -22.29 -10.37
N ALA A 549 23.07 -22.03 -10.42
CA ALA A 549 22.18 -22.50 -11.46
C ALA A 549 22.46 -21.85 -12.83
N LEU A 550 22.85 -20.57 -12.87
CA LEU A 550 23.16 -19.83 -14.11
C LEU A 550 24.28 -20.47 -14.97
N ARG A 551 24.96 -21.47 -14.46
CA ARG A 551 26.11 -22.12 -15.10
C ARG A 551 25.88 -23.59 -15.39
N SER A 552 24.71 -24.07 -15.18
CA SER A 552 24.30 -25.43 -15.50
C SER A 552 23.30 -25.41 -16.63
N ARG A 553 23.24 -26.51 -17.34
CA ARG A 553 22.15 -26.78 -18.26
C ARG A 553 20.83 -26.77 -17.49
N GLU A 554 19.75 -26.66 -18.22
CA GLU A 554 18.39 -26.72 -17.71
C GLU A 554 18.27 -27.69 -16.53
N PHE A 555 17.82 -27.21 -15.43
CA PHE A 555 17.72 -28.00 -14.26
C PHE A 555 16.34 -27.90 -13.61
N LEU A 556 15.88 -29.04 -13.19
CA LEU A 556 14.65 -29.18 -12.44
C LEU A 556 14.94 -28.85 -10.99
N VAL A 557 14.35 -27.79 -10.50
CA VAL A 557 14.31 -27.58 -9.06
C VAL A 557 13.38 -28.63 -8.48
N SER A 558 13.99 -29.54 -7.79
CA SER A 558 13.45 -30.61 -7.00
C SER A 558 11.93 -30.78 -6.97
N ASN A 559 11.48 -31.96 -6.98
CA ASN A 559 10.17 -32.54 -6.64
C ASN A 559 8.95 -31.63 -6.49
N THR A 560 9.17 -30.36 -6.53
CA THR A 560 8.24 -29.36 -6.23
C THR A 560 8.06 -28.44 -7.38
N GLU A 561 8.36 -28.90 -8.69
CA GLU A 561 7.37 -28.19 -9.30
C GLU A 561 7.71 -26.84 -9.96
N THR A 562 8.86 -26.27 -9.73
CA THR A 562 9.32 -25.09 -10.46
C THR A 562 10.49 -25.44 -11.35
N ARG A 563 10.24 -25.52 -12.64
CA ARG A 563 11.30 -25.59 -13.64
C ARG A 563 11.75 -24.18 -13.96
N THR A 564 12.99 -23.88 -13.67
CA THR A 564 13.63 -22.64 -14.14
C THR A 564 14.49 -22.95 -15.34
N THR A 565 14.17 -22.37 -16.48
CA THR A 565 15.08 -22.35 -17.62
C THR A 565 16.13 -21.28 -17.36
N LEU A 566 17.34 -21.72 -17.19
CA LEU A 566 18.50 -20.86 -17.09
C LEU A 566 19.22 -20.80 -18.43
N PRO A 567 20.02 -19.75 -18.68
CA PRO A 567 20.85 -19.69 -19.87
C PRO A 567 21.68 -20.96 -19.98
N LEU A 568 21.43 -21.72 -21.02
CA LEU A 568 22.09 -22.97 -21.29
C LEU A 568 23.49 -22.73 -21.83
N SER A 569 24.34 -23.74 -21.81
CA SER A 569 25.75 -23.60 -22.17
C SER A 569 25.99 -23.14 -23.60
N ASN A 570 25.08 -23.46 -24.52
CA ASN A 570 25.15 -23.05 -25.92
C ASN A 570 23.74 -22.92 -26.48
N THR A 571 23.11 -21.79 -26.21
CA THR A 571 21.70 -21.58 -26.51
C THR A 571 21.50 -20.32 -27.32
N ILE A 572 20.68 -20.40 -28.36
CA ILE A 572 20.16 -19.26 -29.07
C ILE A 572 18.69 -19.03 -28.64
N GLU A 573 18.36 -17.79 -28.30
CA GLU A 573 17.02 -17.41 -27.85
C GLU A 573 16.46 -16.27 -28.69
N LEU A 574 15.28 -16.48 -29.26
CA LEU A 574 14.50 -15.43 -29.90
C LEU A 574 13.56 -14.82 -28.87
N GLN A 575 13.62 -13.51 -28.73
CA GLN A 575 12.71 -12.72 -27.92
C GLN A 575 11.98 -11.71 -28.81
N TRP A 576 10.67 -11.69 -28.72
CA TRP A 576 9.83 -10.70 -29.41
C TRP A 576 8.94 -10.02 -28.41
N ASN A 577 9.18 -8.75 -28.17
CA ASN A 577 8.41 -7.90 -27.28
C ASN A 577 7.65 -6.88 -28.12
N ASN A 578 6.37 -6.78 -27.89
CA ASN A 578 5.48 -5.86 -28.57
C ASN A 578 4.61 -5.14 -27.57
N ALA A 579 4.54 -3.83 -27.60
CA ALA A 579 3.74 -3.03 -26.70
C ALA A 579 3.08 -1.83 -27.39
N LEU A 580 1.82 -1.63 -27.09
CA LEU A 580 1.06 -0.44 -27.42
C LEU A 580 0.84 0.40 -26.16
N VAL A 581 1.45 1.56 -26.08
CA VAL A 581 1.36 2.47 -24.95
C VAL A 581 0.52 3.69 -25.34
N ARG A 582 -0.47 4.01 -24.51
CA ARG A 582 -1.27 5.22 -24.63
C ARG A 582 -0.73 6.31 -23.72
N LYS A 583 -0.52 7.49 -24.26
CA LYS A 583 -0.31 8.72 -23.53
C LYS A 583 -1.62 9.47 -23.43
N LYS A 584 -2.16 9.64 -22.23
CA LYS A 584 -3.41 10.36 -21.94
C LYS A 584 -3.11 11.57 -21.08
N ALA A 585 -3.62 12.73 -21.45
CA ALA A 585 -3.56 13.92 -20.62
C ALA A 585 -4.39 13.73 -19.33
N VAL A 586 -3.81 14.07 -18.21
CA VAL A 586 -4.50 14.10 -16.90
C VAL A 586 -5.03 15.51 -16.70
N GLY A 587 -6.34 15.69 -16.91
CA GLY A 587 -6.97 17.01 -17.00
C GLY A 587 -6.84 17.61 -18.40
N ASP A 588 -7.23 18.85 -18.52
CA ASP A 588 -7.12 19.59 -19.79
C ASP A 588 -5.67 20.11 -19.94
N SER A 589 -4.89 19.42 -20.77
CA SER A 589 -3.54 19.88 -21.14
C SER A 589 -3.66 21.00 -22.14
N LEU A 590 -3.23 22.18 -21.75
CA LEU A 590 -3.17 23.34 -22.65
C LEU A 590 -1.83 23.38 -23.37
N LEU A 591 -1.86 23.51 -24.69
CA LEU A 591 -0.69 23.76 -25.52
C LEU A 591 -0.77 25.22 -26.00
N LEU A 592 0.26 25.98 -25.71
CA LEU A 592 0.49 27.31 -26.27
C LEU A 592 1.63 27.20 -27.29
N ASP A 593 1.39 27.65 -28.52
CA ASP A 593 2.37 27.60 -29.61
C ASP A 593 3.03 26.21 -29.81
N GLY A 594 2.25 25.14 -29.62
CA GLY A 594 2.74 23.77 -29.73
C GLY A 594 3.57 23.26 -28.53
N ARG A 595 3.69 24.06 -27.46
CA ARG A 595 4.33 23.64 -26.20
C ARG A 595 3.28 23.30 -25.16
N SER A 596 3.46 22.19 -24.46
CA SER A 596 2.61 21.81 -23.32
C SER A 596 2.85 22.76 -22.16
N LEU A 597 1.78 23.44 -21.70
CA LEU A 597 1.81 24.26 -20.49
C LEU A 597 1.71 23.41 -19.23
N ILE A 598 1.19 22.16 -19.35
CA ILE A 598 0.99 21.24 -18.21
C ILE A 598 1.45 19.85 -18.68
N ASP A 599 2.57 19.38 -18.14
CA ASP A 599 3.15 18.06 -18.45
C ASP A 599 2.59 16.95 -17.52
N ASN A 600 1.29 16.94 -17.29
CA ASN A 600 0.64 15.86 -16.56
C ASN A 600 0.03 14.86 -17.53
N PHE A 601 0.81 13.84 -17.88
CA PHE A 601 0.35 12.74 -18.71
C PHE A 601 0.37 11.43 -17.95
N ASN A 602 -0.67 10.65 -18.14
CA ASN A 602 -0.70 9.26 -17.70
C ASN A 602 -0.35 8.34 -18.87
N TYR A 603 0.65 7.46 -18.64
CA TYR A 603 1.07 6.46 -19.61
C TYR A 603 0.51 5.10 -19.18
N SER A 604 -0.25 4.46 -20.07
CA SER A 604 -0.81 3.14 -19.82
C SER A 604 -0.49 2.19 -20.97
N ARG A 605 -0.02 0.98 -20.65
CA ARG A 605 0.19 -0.08 -21.64
C ARG A 605 -1.19 -0.65 -22.01
N VAL A 606 -1.65 -0.37 -23.23
CA VAL A 606 -2.96 -0.76 -23.74
C VAL A 606 -2.98 -2.22 -24.16
N SER A 607 -1.93 -2.68 -24.82
CA SER A 607 -1.75 -4.08 -25.16
C SER A 607 -0.27 -4.43 -25.19
N TYR A 608 0.00 -5.71 -25.02
CA TYR A 608 1.34 -6.27 -25.15
C TYR A 608 1.27 -7.72 -25.62
N PHE A 609 2.34 -8.15 -26.27
CA PHE A 609 2.61 -9.51 -26.63
C PHE A 609 4.10 -9.74 -26.51
N ASN A 610 4.51 -10.68 -25.65
CA ASN A 610 5.88 -11.08 -25.43
C ASN A 610 5.98 -12.57 -25.73
N LEU A 611 7.00 -12.93 -26.49
CA LEU A 611 7.32 -14.30 -26.82
C LEU A 611 8.82 -14.51 -26.62
N SER A 612 9.19 -15.61 -25.96
CA SER A 612 10.58 -16.07 -25.96
C SER A 612 10.67 -17.56 -26.17
N GLN A 613 11.60 -17.97 -27.02
CA GLN A 613 11.89 -19.36 -27.34
C GLN A 613 13.38 -19.54 -27.58
N GLY A 614 13.97 -20.51 -26.89
CA GLY A 614 15.37 -20.85 -27.09
C GLY A 614 15.55 -22.23 -27.74
N TYR A 615 16.76 -22.44 -28.30
CA TYR A 615 17.22 -23.70 -28.84
C TYR A 615 18.60 -24.00 -28.28
N ASP A 616 18.75 -25.19 -27.69
CA ASP A 616 19.99 -25.70 -27.09
C ASP A 616 20.77 -26.56 -28.09
N PHE A 617 21.96 -26.11 -28.46
CA PHE A 617 22.82 -26.86 -29.39
C PHE A 617 23.55 -28.03 -28.76
N ASP A 618 23.70 -28.03 -27.43
CA ASP A 618 24.51 -29.01 -26.73
C ASP A 618 23.73 -30.28 -26.29
N ARG A 619 22.41 -30.29 -26.46
CA ARG A 619 21.63 -31.49 -26.21
C ARG A 619 21.88 -32.56 -27.27
N GLU A 620 22.35 -33.71 -26.86
CA GLU A 620 22.76 -34.83 -27.73
C GLU A 620 21.57 -35.66 -28.26
N THR A 621 20.38 -35.45 -27.75
CA THR A 621 19.16 -36.17 -28.16
C THR A 621 18.76 -35.77 -29.58
N GLY A 622 18.32 -36.74 -30.38
CA GLY A 622 17.98 -36.56 -31.78
C GLY A 622 16.62 -35.83 -32.03
N GLU A 623 15.81 -35.68 -30.98
CA GLU A 623 14.47 -35.11 -31.08
C GLU A 623 14.50 -33.58 -30.89
N LEU A 624 13.66 -32.89 -31.67
CA LEU A 624 13.57 -31.43 -31.66
C LEU A 624 13.06 -30.94 -30.30
N ASP A 625 12.10 -31.65 -29.72
CA ASP A 625 11.44 -31.25 -28.47
C ASP A 625 12.42 -31.21 -27.29
N ASP A 626 13.42 -32.07 -27.28
CA ASP A 626 14.47 -32.01 -26.26
C ASP A 626 15.40 -30.83 -26.39
N LYS A 627 15.56 -30.28 -27.60
CA LYS A 627 16.47 -29.14 -27.90
C LYS A 627 15.80 -27.79 -27.70
N LEU A 628 14.47 -27.76 -27.69
CA LEU A 628 13.73 -26.54 -27.43
C LEU A 628 13.70 -26.25 -25.92
N THR A 629 14.01 -25.01 -25.56
CA THR A 629 13.84 -24.55 -24.19
C THR A 629 12.37 -24.22 -23.94
N ARG A 630 12.04 -23.84 -22.72
CA ARG A 630 10.68 -23.41 -22.37
C ARG A 630 10.18 -22.31 -23.30
N LEU A 631 9.02 -22.52 -23.92
CA LEU A 631 8.29 -21.46 -24.61
C LEU A 631 7.61 -20.54 -23.57
N ASN A 632 7.86 -19.25 -23.67
CA ASN A 632 7.14 -18.25 -22.86
C ASN A 632 6.30 -17.41 -23.78
N VAL A 633 5.00 -17.31 -23.50
CA VAL A 633 4.08 -16.41 -24.19
C VAL A 633 3.32 -15.62 -23.15
N GLU A 634 3.40 -14.31 -23.23
CA GLU A 634 2.62 -13.40 -22.41
C GLU A 634 1.91 -12.39 -23.29
N THR A 635 0.62 -12.29 -23.16
CA THR A 635 -0.16 -11.28 -23.86
C THR A 635 -1.22 -10.64 -22.98
N GLY A 636 -1.55 -9.41 -23.28
CA GLY A 636 -2.60 -8.75 -22.54
C GLY A 636 -3.13 -7.48 -23.20
N ILE A 637 -4.32 -7.13 -22.78
CA ILE A 637 -5.05 -5.94 -23.22
C ILE A 637 -5.56 -5.21 -21.97
N ASN A 638 -5.26 -3.91 -21.90
CA ASN A 638 -5.72 -3.03 -20.82
C ASN A 638 -6.40 -1.80 -21.46
N ILE A 639 -7.70 -1.81 -21.49
CA ILE A 639 -8.50 -0.71 -22.08
C ILE A 639 -9.38 -0.12 -20.98
N GLU A 640 -9.01 1.04 -20.48
CA GLU A 640 -9.74 1.78 -19.43
C GLU A 640 -10.17 0.91 -18.24
N SER A 641 -11.38 0.37 -18.31
CA SER A 641 -11.97 -0.43 -17.26
C SER A 641 -11.86 -1.95 -17.47
N PHE A 642 -11.24 -2.38 -18.57
CA PHE A 642 -11.14 -3.80 -18.94
C PHE A 642 -9.68 -4.22 -19.00
N SER A 643 -9.33 -5.34 -18.36
CA SER A 643 -8.03 -5.97 -18.52
C SER A 643 -8.16 -7.47 -18.77
N LEU A 644 -7.39 -7.95 -19.71
CA LEU A 644 -7.18 -9.37 -20.00
C LEU A 644 -5.68 -9.62 -20.04
N SER A 645 -5.21 -10.64 -19.32
CA SER A 645 -3.84 -11.13 -19.44
C SER A 645 -3.84 -12.65 -19.55
N ILE A 646 -3.00 -13.16 -20.43
CA ILE A 646 -2.79 -14.57 -20.68
C ILE A 646 -1.30 -14.82 -20.60
N SER A 647 -0.89 -15.84 -19.86
CA SER A 647 0.49 -16.32 -19.82
C SER A 647 0.53 -17.83 -20.00
N GLU A 648 1.49 -18.29 -20.79
CA GLU A 648 1.76 -19.68 -21.07
C GLU A 648 3.26 -19.92 -20.96
N TYR A 649 3.64 -20.95 -20.17
CA TYR A 649 4.96 -21.51 -20.09
C TYR A 649 4.86 -22.98 -20.47
N TYR A 650 5.38 -23.36 -21.62
CA TYR A 650 5.33 -24.72 -22.13
C TYR A 650 6.72 -25.35 -22.14
N PHE A 651 6.83 -26.55 -21.57
CA PHE A 651 8.06 -27.36 -21.49
C PHE A 651 7.96 -28.53 -22.46
N TYR A 652 8.71 -28.47 -23.51
CA TYR A 652 8.66 -29.46 -24.58
C TYR A 652 9.11 -30.86 -24.15
N ASP A 653 10.18 -30.93 -23.36
CA ASP A 653 10.79 -32.17 -22.91
C ASP A 653 9.86 -33.02 -22.03
N SER A 654 9.01 -32.41 -21.26
CA SER A 654 8.06 -33.13 -20.38
C SER A 654 6.61 -33.00 -20.83
N GLN A 655 6.33 -32.23 -21.88
CA GLN A 655 4.99 -31.93 -22.37
C GLN A 655 4.08 -31.33 -21.27
N GLU A 656 4.67 -30.59 -20.35
CA GLU A 656 3.98 -29.93 -19.25
C GLU A 656 3.86 -28.43 -19.51
N ASN A 657 2.85 -27.80 -18.89
CA ASN A 657 2.67 -26.39 -19.02
C ASN A 657 2.08 -25.71 -17.77
N VAL A 658 2.37 -24.42 -17.65
CA VAL A 658 1.73 -23.52 -16.71
C VAL A 658 1.00 -22.46 -17.51
N PHE A 659 -0.31 -22.47 -17.43
CA PHE A 659 -1.18 -21.56 -18.15
C PHE A 659 -2.02 -20.73 -17.21
N SER A 660 -2.09 -19.42 -17.42
CA SER A 660 -2.97 -18.58 -16.64
C SER A 660 -3.72 -17.56 -17.50
N VAL A 661 -4.99 -17.35 -17.16
CA VAL A 661 -5.83 -16.30 -17.72
C VAL A 661 -6.38 -15.45 -16.61
N ASN A 662 -6.20 -14.14 -16.70
CA ASN A 662 -6.82 -13.18 -15.81
C ASN A 662 -7.67 -12.23 -16.61
N LEU A 663 -8.92 -12.11 -16.22
CA LEU A 663 -9.90 -11.21 -16.80
C LEU A 663 -10.44 -10.30 -15.72
N SER A 664 -10.46 -9.00 -15.94
CA SER A 664 -11.13 -8.09 -15.03
C SER A 664 -11.83 -6.95 -15.77
N LYS A 665 -12.95 -6.53 -15.20
CA LYS A 665 -13.66 -5.34 -15.61
C LYS A 665 -14.03 -4.51 -14.40
N GLU A 666 -13.64 -3.25 -14.42
CA GLU A 666 -13.87 -2.31 -13.33
C GLU A 666 -14.64 -1.09 -13.84
N SER A 667 -15.62 -0.67 -13.06
CA SER A 667 -16.42 0.54 -13.29
C SER A 667 -16.57 1.25 -11.95
N SER A 668 -17.06 2.47 -11.93
CA SER A 668 -17.35 3.20 -10.69
C SER A 668 -18.30 2.46 -9.74
N ARG A 669 -19.16 1.58 -10.27
CA ARG A 669 -20.16 0.84 -9.49
C ARG A 669 -19.88 -0.63 -9.31
N PHE A 670 -19.00 -1.22 -10.11
CA PHE A 670 -18.71 -2.65 -9.99
C PHE A 670 -17.29 -2.98 -10.43
N LYS A 671 -16.77 -4.04 -9.86
CA LYS A 671 -15.55 -4.73 -10.29
C LYS A 671 -15.85 -6.22 -10.38
N VAL A 672 -15.59 -6.83 -11.51
CA VAL A 672 -15.72 -8.27 -11.73
C VAL A 672 -14.38 -8.78 -12.23
N PHE A 673 -13.92 -9.89 -11.68
CA PHE A 673 -12.71 -10.54 -12.17
C PHE A 673 -12.86 -12.06 -12.18
N SER A 674 -12.11 -12.68 -13.08
CA SER A 674 -11.97 -14.12 -13.15
C SER A 674 -10.50 -14.44 -13.39
N ARG A 675 -10.00 -15.45 -12.70
CA ARG A 675 -8.66 -16.00 -12.87
C ARG A 675 -8.78 -17.50 -13.04
N PHE A 676 -8.10 -18.00 -14.04
CA PHE A 676 -7.92 -19.45 -14.24
C PHE A 676 -6.42 -19.74 -14.23
N THR A 677 -6.01 -20.74 -13.47
CA THR A 677 -4.63 -21.23 -13.41
C THR A 677 -4.63 -22.73 -13.61
N TYR A 678 -3.86 -23.17 -14.58
CA TYR A 678 -3.53 -24.56 -14.84
C TYR A 678 -2.04 -24.74 -14.65
N ASP A 679 -1.63 -25.70 -13.85
CA ASP A 679 -0.23 -26.02 -13.58
C ASP A 679 -0.05 -27.53 -13.55
N SER A 680 0.51 -28.09 -14.61
CA SER A 680 0.77 -29.52 -14.73
C SER A 680 2.11 -29.95 -14.10
N LEU A 681 2.94 -28.99 -13.69
CA LEU A 681 4.19 -29.27 -12.98
C LEU A 681 3.95 -29.74 -11.56
N THR A 682 2.77 -29.44 -10.98
CA THR A 682 2.41 -29.82 -9.61
C THR A 682 1.83 -31.26 -9.56
N THR A 683 2.08 -31.98 -8.47
CA THR A 683 1.49 -33.28 -8.23
C THR A 683 0.70 -33.25 -6.90
N PRO A 684 -0.64 -33.28 -6.89
CA PRO A 684 -1.54 -33.39 -8.06
C PRO A 684 -1.53 -32.13 -8.94
N ILE A 685 -1.96 -32.30 -10.20
CA ILE A 685 -2.09 -31.19 -11.16
C ILE A 685 -3.01 -30.12 -10.58
N LYS A 686 -2.60 -28.87 -10.65
CA LYS A 686 -3.34 -27.75 -10.10
C LYS A 686 -4.21 -27.12 -11.18
N LYS A 687 -5.54 -27.12 -10.98
CA LYS A 687 -6.52 -26.50 -11.86
C LYS A 687 -7.48 -25.63 -11.05
N ILE A 688 -7.17 -24.36 -10.92
CA ILE A 688 -7.90 -23.46 -10.04
C ILE A 688 -8.61 -22.38 -10.87
N ALA A 689 -9.92 -22.25 -10.63
CA ALA A 689 -10.72 -21.16 -11.15
C ALA A 689 -11.15 -20.24 -9.99
N THR A 690 -10.82 -18.96 -10.08
CA THR A 690 -11.25 -17.94 -9.13
C THR A 690 -12.18 -16.97 -9.84
N VAL A 691 -13.34 -16.71 -9.26
CA VAL A 691 -14.26 -15.67 -9.73
C VAL A 691 -14.57 -14.73 -8.57
N GLY A 692 -14.45 -13.45 -8.82
CA GLY A 692 -14.78 -12.44 -7.83
C GLY A 692 -15.59 -11.30 -8.42
N ALA A 693 -16.41 -10.70 -7.57
CA ALA A 693 -17.21 -9.56 -7.93
C ALA A 693 -17.36 -8.61 -6.73
N LYS A 694 -17.29 -7.32 -7.00
CA LYS A 694 -17.61 -6.26 -6.04
C LYS A 694 -18.62 -5.33 -6.70
N PHE A 695 -19.74 -5.08 -6.02
CA PHE A 695 -20.82 -4.23 -6.52
C PHE A 695 -21.14 -3.15 -5.51
N ASN A 696 -21.08 -1.91 -5.94
CA ASN A 696 -21.66 -0.79 -5.22
C ASN A 696 -23.13 -0.67 -5.69
N ILE A 697 -24.05 -1.32 -4.94
CA ILE A 697 -25.47 -1.44 -5.31
C ILE A 697 -26.15 -0.07 -5.26
N ILE A 698 -25.95 0.62 -4.19
CA ILE A 698 -26.29 2.02 -3.94
C ILE A 698 -25.10 2.55 -3.16
N ASP A 699 -24.83 3.82 -3.14
CA ASP A 699 -23.69 4.40 -2.40
C ASP A 699 -23.63 4.00 -0.90
N LEU A 700 -24.65 3.24 -0.43
CA LEU A 700 -24.78 2.70 0.92
C LEU A 700 -24.27 1.26 1.08
N PHE A 701 -24.25 0.45 0.02
CA PHE A 701 -23.95 -0.98 0.13
C PHE A 701 -22.91 -1.43 -0.89
N LEU A 702 -21.80 -1.93 -0.39
CA LEU A 702 -20.80 -2.63 -1.18
C LEU A 702 -20.89 -4.13 -0.91
N LEU A 703 -21.30 -4.88 -1.92
CA LEU A 703 -21.33 -6.35 -1.91
C LEU A 703 -20.05 -6.87 -2.55
N GLY A 704 -19.35 -7.76 -1.88
CA GLY A 704 -18.19 -8.47 -2.39
C GLY A 704 -18.38 -9.98 -2.37
N THR A 705 -17.91 -10.66 -3.38
CA THR A 705 -17.83 -12.12 -3.42
C THR A 705 -16.55 -12.54 -4.13
N GLU A 706 -15.90 -13.56 -3.60
CA GLU A 706 -14.76 -14.23 -4.21
C GLU A 706 -14.88 -15.71 -3.95
N VAL A 707 -14.80 -16.50 -5.01
CA VAL A 707 -14.90 -17.97 -4.94
C VAL A 707 -13.76 -18.57 -5.73
N GLU A 708 -13.02 -19.43 -5.07
CA GLU A 708 -11.96 -20.24 -5.64
C GLU A 708 -12.38 -21.69 -5.66
N TYR A 709 -12.37 -22.29 -6.83
CA TYR A 709 -12.81 -23.65 -7.08
C TYR A 709 -11.66 -24.47 -7.67
N ASP A 710 -11.33 -25.56 -7.00
CA ASP A 710 -10.40 -26.56 -7.48
C ASP A 710 -11.13 -27.53 -8.43
N LEU A 711 -10.78 -27.46 -9.71
CA LEU A 711 -11.40 -28.25 -10.76
C LEU A 711 -10.90 -29.73 -10.75
N GLU A 712 -9.70 -29.98 -10.22
CA GLU A 712 -9.15 -31.34 -10.11
C GLU A 712 -9.84 -32.10 -8.98
N ASP A 713 -9.85 -31.53 -7.79
CA ASP A 713 -10.50 -32.10 -6.62
C ASP A 713 -12.02 -31.89 -6.60
N LYS A 714 -12.56 -31.12 -7.55
CA LYS A 714 -13.99 -30.77 -7.67
C LYS A 714 -14.59 -30.22 -6.37
N ARG A 715 -13.84 -29.35 -5.70
CA ARG A 715 -14.24 -28.73 -4.42
C ARG A 715 -13.96 -27.24 -4.38
N TYR A 716 -14.68 -26.55 -3.50
CA TYR A 716 -14.37 -25.18 -3.19
C TYR A 716 -13.10 -25.13 -2.33
N ALA A 717 -12.07 -24.45 -2.84
CA ALA A 717 -10.83 -24.23 -2.11
C ALA A 717 -11.00 -23.05 -1.15
N ARG A 718 -11.67 -21.99 -1.59
CA ARG A 718 -11.96 -20.80 -0.79
C ARG A 718 -13.24 -20.12 -1.27
N SER A 719 -14.02 -19.58 -0.34
CA SER A 719 -15.09 -18.64 -0.68
C SER A 719 -15.15 -17.51 0.34
N GLU A 720 -15.33 -16.31 -0.13
CA GLU A 720 -15.49 -15.12 0.69
C GLU A 720 -16.69 -14.32 0.18
N TYR A 721 -17.56 -13.94 1.11
CA TYR A 721 -18.70 -13.08 0.85
C TYR A 721 -18.63 -11.92 1.84
N SER A 722 -18.73 -10.71 1.35
CA SER A 722 -18.71 -9.51 2.17
C SER A 722 -19.87 -8.58 1.83
N LEU A 723 -20.45 -7.98 2.84
CA LEU A 723 -21.44 -6.92 2.71
C LEU A 723 -21.00 -5.76 3.61
N LEU A 724 -20.53 -4.69 2.99
CA LEU A 724 -20.19 -3.45 3.69
C LEU A 724 -21.37 -2.49 3.54
N TYR A 725 -21.94 -2.12 4.68
CA TYR A 725 -22.91 -1.03 4.75
C TYR A 725 -22.20 0.24 5.20
N LYS A 726 -22.30 1.28 4.36
CA LYS A 726 -21.69 2.59 4.58
C LYS A 726 -22.75 3.67 4.36
N PRO A 727 -23.22 4.36 5.43
CA PRO A 727 -24.17 5.45 5.25
C PRO A 727 -23.54 6.63 4.50
N THR A 728 -24.41 7.44 3.87
CA THR A 728 -23.99 8.56 2.99
C THR A 728 -23.15 9.63 3.69
N ASN A 729 -23.16 9.67 4.98
CA ASN A 729 -22.41 10.61 5.81
C ASN A 729 -21.07 10.10 6.33
N ASP A 730 -20.67 8.90 5.92
CA ASP A 730 -19.39 8.25 6.26
C ASP A 730 -19.06 8.20 7.76
N CYS A 731 -20.06 8.34 8.64
CA CYS A 731 -19.85 8.38 10.09
C CYS A 731 -19.50 7.03 10.70
N TRP A 732 -19.90 5.94 10.06
CA TRP A 732 -19.67 4.57 10.51
C TRP A 732 -19.83 3.57 9.39
N GLU A 733 -19.31 2.38 9.60
CA GLU A 733 -19.39 1.29 8.65
C GLU A 733 -19.74 -0.01 9.39
N LEU A 734 -20.49 -0.86 8.75
CA LEU A 734 -20.82 -2.20 9.24
C LEU A 734 -20.40 -3.22 8.19
N ASP A 735 -19.39 -4.03 8.52
CA ASP A 735 -18.83 -5.06 7.63
C ASP A 735 -19.26 -6.45 8.09
N PHE A 736 -20.04 -7.11 7.24
CA PHE A 736 -20.40 -8.52 7.39
C PHE A 736 -19.50 -9.32 6.46
N ARG A 737 -18.80 -10.30 7.00
CA ARG A 737 -17.90 -11.14 6.21
C ARG A 737 -18.10 -12.61 6.55
N HIS A 738 -18.27 -13.41 5.52
CA HIS A 738 -18.26 -14.86 5.60
C HIS A 738 -17.11 -15.39 4.75
N LYS A 739 -16.17 -16.06 5.39
CA LYS A 739 -15.02 -16.69 4.76
C LYS A 739 -15.05 -18.18 5.05
N ARG A 740 -14.82 -18.97 4.04
CA ARG A 740 -14.67 -20.43 4.15
C ARG A 740 -13.47 -20.85 3.31
N ASP A 741 -12.56 -21.58 3.89
CA ASP A 741 -11.47 -22.27 3.22
C ASP A 741 -11.53 -23.79 3.52
N LEU A 742 -10.47 -24.53 3.17
CA LEU A 742 -10.41 -25.98 3.39
C LEU A 742 -10.30 -26.37 4.86
N VAL A 743 -9.93 -25.44 5.73
CA VAL A 743 -9.60 -25.68 7.15
C VAL A 743 -10.61 -25.05 8.07
N GLU A 744 -11.17 -23.90 7.69
CA GLU A 744 -11.96 -23.07 8.60
C GLU A 744 -13.16 -22.43 7.90
N ARG A 745 -14.22 -22.24 8.68
CA ARG A 745 -15.39 -21.44 8.30
C ARG A 745 -15.58 -20.34 9.33
N ARG A 746 -15.57 -19.09 8.88
CA ARG A 746 -15.65 -17.91 9.73
C ARG A 746 -16.77 -16.98 9.26
N PHE A 747 -17.60 -16.51 10.20
CA PHE A 747 -18.52 -15.42 9.96
C PHE A 747 -18.26 -14.31 10.98
N SER A 748 -17.99 -13.12 10.50
CA SER A 748 -17.68 -11.96 11.34
C SER A 748 -18.57 -10.76 11.02
N VAL A 749 -18.84 -9.95 12.03
CA VAL A 749 -19.50 -8.67 11.93
C VAL A 749 -18.62 -7.64 12.63
N ASN A 750 -18.13 -6.66 11.89
CA ASN A 750 -17.28 -5.60 12.40
C ASN A 750 -18.01 -4.26 12.30
N PHE A 751 -17.96 -3.50 13.36
CA PHE A 751 -18.51 -2.15 13.43
C PHE A 751 -17.37 -1.15 13.58
N LEU A 752 -17.29 -0.20 12.65
CA LEU A 752 -16.26 0.82 12.59
C LEU A 752 -16.90 2.20 12.66
N ILE A 753 -16.37 3.10 13.48
CA ILE A 753 -16.83 4.49 13.58
C ILE A 753 -15.77 5.42 13.05
N ASN A 754 -16.16 6.29 12.13
CA ASN A 754 -15.30 7.29 11.52
C ASN A 754 -15.45 8.63 12.25
N PHE A 755 -14.37 9.16 12.80
CA PHE A 755 -14.31 10.44 13.50
C PHE A 755 -13.85 11.60 12.65
N ASN A 756 -13.33 11.36 11.46
CA ASN A 756 -12.79 12.39 10.57
C ASN A 756 -13.48 12.37 9.20
N ASP A 757 -13.89 13.56 8.76
CA ASP A 757 -14.53 13.83 7.45
C ASP A 757 -13.68 13.41 6.21
N LYS A 758 -12.46 12.92 6.40
CA LYS A 758 -11.53 12.53 5.35
C LYS A 758 -11.15 11.06 5.47
N GLY A 759 -12.16 10.16 5.47
CA GLY A 759 -11.95 8.74 5.09
C GLY A 759 -10.72 8.02 5.65
N SER A 760 -10.16 8.47 6.76
CA SER A 760 -9.24 7.66 7.53
C SER A 760 -10.09 6.68 8.36
N SER A 761 -10.48 5.58 7.74
CA SER A 761 -10.96 4.43 8.47
C SER A 761 -9.87 4.04 9.48
N PHE A 762 -10.13 4.28 10.76
CA PHE A 762 -9.40 3.65 11.85
C PHE A 762 -9.71 2.15 11.82
N GLY A 763 -9.13 1.43 10.89
CA GLY A 763 -9.40 0.03 10.65
C GLY A 763 -8.67 -0.53 9.44
N GLN A 764 -7.96 0.31 8.69
CA GLN A 764 -6.93 -0.14 7.77
C GLN A 764 -5.58 -0.05 8.49
N PHE A 765 -5.32 -1.06 9.27
CA PHE A 765 -3.99 -1.40 9.74
C PHE A 765 -3.41 -2.50 8.87
#